data_cfeb857a96ecd60961fc3756a203da96
#
_entry.id   cfeb857a96ecd60961fc3756a203da96
#
_cell.length_a   1.000
_cell.length_b   1.000
_cell.length_c   1.000
_cell.angle_alpha   90.00
_cell.angle_beta   90.00
_cell.angle_gamma   90.00
#
_symmetry.space_group_name_H-M   'P 1'
#
loop_
_entity.id
_entity.type
_entity.pdbx_description
1 polymer ?
#
loop_
_entity_poly.entity_id
_entity_poly.type
_entity_poly.pdbx_seq_one_letter_code
_entity_poly.pdbx_strand_id
1 'polypeptide(L)'
;MAIRAMGPSGQYETRLDAAGAALPELLAPAGGLDQMLAAIAAGADAIYAGLGGFNARVSAHGFTDDEFARGCAVAHAHGVRVYVTLNVFVFDDELSDAVALGAHALELGADALIVADAGLACALRAAIPGVEIHLSTQAGAHSEGAVRLAADELGVERVTTARELTVDEIAALCATGVPIEVFCHGAICIGYSGACEFSALRRGRSAMRGDCTQPCRLAYDLVDEAGQSVVAVEGDRLLCPRDYLGIAHLPELVDAGVASLKIEGRMKNPDYVFNVVRVWRRALDMLCDGAWDPGAVEELERELGRSFNRGFTDAYLRGRSGAELMSFERAINQGVRVGRLVAVGHEEVTVELDAAVAAGDTLEIRFYPGVDAPPDVPKRWPQVPCPVDAAAGERVVVHCKRKVDTGCEVYLIRSAGVLDQAAAVLERMRAEADAIAPVARAVEVLPFEGVAVDGGASTELVECAVPTRMVFAWQLMDADPRGELDLSDAVVVLDEVCRTGDADRTRSLMQRAGRIVCRNLGQVVIARELGVTFDVAAPVFCANRATLTWLRGLGAGRVYLPAELLGNDAERIAELAAEPGVLGPVDADRPELMVCEHCLLTAEGVCATDATGQVRCRDCLRRRQVRYLVERDGTRLPVAIDACGRTRIFLS
;
A
#
# COMPACT_ATOMS: atom_id res chain seq x y z
N MET A 1 8.92 -5.49 29.81
CA MET A 1 7.77 -4.94 29.09
C MET A 1 7.34 -3.68 29.82
N ALA A 2 7.74 -2.51 29.35
CA ALA A 2 7.31 -1.25 29.97
C ALA A 2 5.88 -0.97 29.47
N ILE A 3 4.91 -1.02 30.40
CA ILE A 3 3.53 -0.63 30.15
C ILE A 3 3.54 0.88 29.91
N ARG A 4 3.04 1.31 28.75
CA ARG A 4 2.84 2.73 28.46
C ARG A 4 1.82 3.28 29.47
N ALA A 5 2.26 4.16 30.37
CA ALA A 5 1.35 4.80 31.30
C ALA A 5 0.53 5.86 30.55
N MET A 6 -0.80 5.84 30.69
CA MET A 6 -1.62 7.00 30.35
C MET A 6 -1.30 8.11 31.33
N GLY A 7 -0.83 9.26 30.83
CA GLY A 7 -0.67 10.44 31.63
C GLY A 7 -2.00 10.94 32.22
N PRO A 8 -1.98 11.83 33.25
CA PRO A 8 -3.19 12.35 33.89
C PRO A 8 -4.18 13.08 32.97
N SER A 9 -3.73 13.43 31.74
CA SER A 9 -4.51 14.09 30.68
C SER A 9 -5.19 13.12 29.72
N GLY A 10 -5.05 11.80 29.87
CA GLY A 10 -5.53 10.81 28.89
C GLY A 10 -4.70 10.76 27.60
N GLN A 11 -3.58 11.48 27.54
CA GLN A 11 -2.65 11.43 26.41
C GLN A 11 -1.57 10.38 26.68
N TYR A 12 -1.20 9.63 25.63
CA TYR A 12 -0.10 8.66 25.70
C TYR A 12 1.24 9.40 25.75
N GLU A 13 2.12 8.99 26.65
CA GLU A 13 3.46 9.57 26.73
C GLU A 13 4.24 9.27 25.44
N THR A 14 4.76 10.31 24.80
CA THR A 14 5.66 10.18 23.66
C THR A 14 6.99 9.59 24.14
N ARG A 15 7.40 8.48 23.53
CA ARG A 15 8.74 7.93 23.75
C ARG A 15 9.75 8.77 22.97
N LEU A 16 10.93 8.94 23.55
CA LEU A 16 12.03 9.66 22.91
C LEU A 16 13.18 8.68 22.65
N ASP A 17 13.93 8.92 21.58
CA ASP A 17 15.19 8.22 21.35
C ASP A 17 16.30 8.76 22.27
N ALA A 18 17.50 8.19 22.16
CA ALA A 18 18.66 8.61 22.95
C ALA A 18 19.11 10.07 22.67
N ALA A 19 18.76 10.64 21.52
CA ALA A 19 19.02 12.03 21.14
C ALA A 19 17.89 13.00 21.53
N GLY A 20 16.75 12.48 22.04
CA GLY A 20 15.58 13.26 22.44
C GLY A 20 14.56 13.49 21.33
N ALA A 21 14.67 12.82 20.18
CA ALA A 21 13.67 12.84 19.13
C ALA A 21 12.47 11.94 19.49
N ALA A 22 11.26 12.35 19.10
CA ALA A 22 10.05 11.58 19.34
C ALA A 22 10.05 10.30 18.50
N LEU A 23 9.91 9.14 19.16
CA LEU A 23 9.77 7.86 18.45
C LEU A 23 8.37 7.72 17.86
N PRO A 24 8.27 7.19 16.64
CA PRO A 24 7.00 6.95 15.99
C PRO A 24 6.17 5.88 16.71
N GLU A 25 4.85 5.99 16.60
CA GLU A 25 3.89 4.96 16.97
C GLU A 25 4.10 3.71 16.12
N LEU A 26 4.14 2.53 16.73
CA LEU A 26 4.14 1.26 16.00
C LEU A 26 2.71 0.78 15.78
N LEU A 27 2.20 0.93 14.55
CA LEU A 27 0.84 0.60 14.16
C LEU A 27 0.75 -0.79 13.54
N ALA A 28 0.12 -1.72 14.25
CA ALA A 28 0.02 -3.13 13.88
C ALA A 28 -1.32 -3.48 13.21
N PRO A 29 -1.35 -4.47 12.29
CA PRO A 29 -2.57 -4.94 11.65
C PRO A 29 -3.33 -5.95 12.51
N ALA A 30 -4.67 -5.92 12.50
CA ALA A 30 -5.50 -6.97 13.03
C ALA A 30 -6.65 -7.32 12.06
N GLY A 31 -6.73 -8.60 11.68
CA GLY A 31 -7.80 -9.15 10.86
C GLY A 31 -8.89 -9.87 11.68
N GLY A 32 -8.70 -10.00 13.00
CA GLY A 32 -9.59 -10.62 13.98
C GLY A 32 -8.98 -10.52 15.37
N LEU A 33 -9.69 -11.05 16.38
CA LEU A 33 -9.31 -10.93 17.78
C LEU A 33 -7.91 -11.52 18.07
N ASP A 34 -7.57 -12.67 17.54
CA ASP A 34 -6.26 -13.30 17.78
C ASP A 34 -5.09 -12.45 17.28
N GLN A 35 -5.23 -11.82 16.09
CA GLN A 35 -4.20 -10.92 15.57
C GLN A 35 -4.08 -9.67 16.44
N MET A 36 -5.20 -9.12 16.92
CA MET A 36 -5.23 -7.99 17.83
C MET A 36 -4.49 -8.31 19.14
N LEU A 37 -4.81 -9.43 19.76
CA LEU A 37 -4.16 -9.90 20.99
C LEU A 37 -2.66 -10.18 20.78
N ALA A 38 -2.29 -10.76 19.63
CA ALA A 38 -0.89 -10.98 19.26
C ALA A 38 -0.12 -9.66 19.11
N ALA A 39 -0.72 -8.64 18.50
CA ALA A 39 -0.14 -7.32 18.32
C ALA A 39 0.09 -6.59 19.65
N ILE A 40 -0.92 -6.62 20.54
CA ILE A 40 -0.83 -6.04 21.91
C ILE A 40 0.34 -6.67 22.65
N ALA A 41 0.37 -8.00 22.71
CA ALA A 41 1.41 -8.74 23.43
C ALA A 41 2.81 -8.56 22.84
N ALA A 42 2.91 -8.29 21.54
CA ALA A 42 4.17 -8.01 20.85
C ALA A 42 4.68 -6.58 21.03
N GLY A 43 3.88 -5.68 21.64
CA GLY A 43 4.28 -4.32 21.97
C GLY A 43 3.91 -3.28 20.91
N ALA A 44 2.81 -3.47 20.18
CA ALA A 44 2.24 -2.43 19.35
C ALA A 44 1.81 -1.22 20.20
N ASP A 45 1.94 -0.02 19.66
CA ASP A 45 1.43 1.21 20.27
C ASP A 45 -0.01 1.50 19.82
N ALA A 46 -0.36 1.04 18.61
CA ALA A 46 -1.71 1.12 18.08
C ALA A 46 -2.01 -0.05 17.14
N ILE A 47 -3.28 -0.30 16.90
CA ILE A 47 -3.78 -1.38 16.05
C ILE A 47 -4.77 -0.80 15.05
N TYR A 48 -4.69 -1.23 13.78
CA TYR A 48 -5.74 -0.94 12.82
C TYR A 48 -6.48 -2.21 12.42
N ALA A 49 -7.81 -2.12 12.41
CA ALA A 49 -8.72 -3.24 12.17
C ALA A 49 -9.82 -2.86 11.18
N GLY A 50 -10.48 -3.86 10.59
CA GLY A 50 -11.72 -3.70 9.85
C GLY A 50 -12.87 -4.23 10.68
N LEU A 51 -13.97 -3.48 10.77
CA LEU A 51 -15.23 -3.90 11.36
C LEU A 51 -16.31 -3.87 10.27
N GLY A 52 -17.00 -4.97 10.04
CA GLY A 52 -18.02 -5.04 8.98
C GLY A 52 -17.51 -4.72 7.57
N GLY A 53 -18.30 -3.98 6.81
CA GLY A 53 -17.99 -3.55 5.43
C GLY A 53 -17.07 -2.34 5.31
N PHE A 54 -17.04 -1.71 4.14
CA PHE A 54 -16.37 -0.44 3.83
C PHE A 54 -14.87 -0.40 4.09
N ASN A 55 -14.15 -1.52 4.02
CA ASN A 55 -12.72 -1.56 4.21
C ASN A 55 -11.96 -2.27 3.08
N ALA A 56 -10.69 -1.92 2.88
CA ALA A 56 -9.84 -2.39 1.79
C ALA A 56 -9.46 -3.89 1.86
N ARG A 57 -10.07 -4.69 2.73
CA ARG A 57 -9.87 -6.14 2.88
C ARG A 57 -11.20 -6.81 3.25
N VAL A 58 -12.17 -6.76 2.33
CA VAL A 58 -13.50 -7.36 2.49
C VAL A 58 -13.45 -8.85 2.83
N SER A 59 -12.43 -9.57 2.35
CA SER A 59 -12.24 -11.01 2.60
C SER A 59 -11.53 -11.36 3.91
N ALA A 60 -11.19 -10.39 4.78
CA ALA A 60 -10.70 -10.68 6.12
C ALA A 60 -11.81 -11.36 6.96
N HIS A 61 -11.44 -12.26 7.89
CA HIS A 61 -12.42 -12.98 8.74
C HIS A 61 -13.31 -12.01 9.54
N GLY A 62 -12.80 -10.83 9.85
CA GLY A 62 -13.51 -9.79 10.60
C GLY A 62 -13.61 -10.09 12.09
N PHE A 63 -14.29 -9.18 12.77
CA PHE A 63 -14.65 -9.30 14.18
C PHE A 63 -16.16 -9.40 14.30
N THR A 64 -16.65 -10.15 15.28
CA THR A 64 -17.96 -9.87 15.85
C THR A 64 -17.87 -8.62 16.74
N ASP A 65 -19.00 -7.96 17.00
CA ASP A 65 -19.03 -6.78 17.87
C ASP A 65 -18.46 -7.07 19.28
N ASP A 66 -18.78 -8.24 19.83
CA ASP A 66 -18.29 -8.68 21.14
C ASP A 66 -16.77 -8.92 21.13
N GLU A 67 -16.23 -9.60 20.10
CA GLU A 67 -14.78 -9.78 19.93
C GLU A 67 -14.05 -8.45 19.79
N PHE A 68 -14.62 -7.51 19.01
CA PHE A 68 -14.02 -6.20 18.79
C PHE A 68 -14.01 -5.39 20.08
N ALA A 69 -15.14 -5.32 20.80
CA ALA A 69 -15.26 -4.59 22.05
C ALA A 69 -14.33 -5.15 23.14
N ARG A 70 -14.23 -6.49 23.26
CA ARG A 70 -13.26 -7.14 24.18
C ARG A 70 -11.82 -6.84 23.77
N GLY A 71 -11.52 -6.92 22.49
CA GLY A 71 -10.20 -6.57 21.96
C GLY A 71 -9.80 -5.12 22.26
N CYS A 72 -10.72 -4.16 22.08
CA CYS A 72 -10.53 -2.76 22.45
C CYS A 72 -10.28 -2.60 23.96
N ALA A 73 -11.06 -3.28 24.80
CA ALA A 73 -10.88 -3.22 26.25
C ALA A 73 -9.50 -3.72 26.69
N VAL A 74 -9.01 -4.84 26.12
CA VAL A 74 -7.65 -5.33 26.35
C VAL A 74 -6.61 -4.35 25.82
N ALA A 75 -6.79 -3.82 24.61
CA ALA A 75 -5.88 -2.84 24.02
C ALA A 75 -5.71 -1.62 24.93
N HIS A 76 -6.82 -1.03 25.38
CA HIS A 76 -6.79 0.12 26.29
C HIS A 76 -6.18 -0.20 27.65
N ALA A 77 -6.41 -1.39 28.22
CA ALA A 77 -5.77 -1.82 29.46
C ALA A 77 -4.24 -1.89 29.34
N HIS A 78 -3.73 -2.13 28.11
CA HIS A 78 -2.30 -2.12 27.76
C HIS A 78 -1.79 -0.78 27.20
N GLY A 79 -2.63 0.27 27.18
CA GLY A 79 -2.26 1.58 26.63
C GLY A 79 -2.11 1.59 25.10
N VAL A 80 -2.81 0.70 24.40
CA VAL A 80 -2.78 0.56 22.94
C VAL A 80 -4.04 1.18 22.34
N ARG A 81 -3.91 2.01 21.30
CA ARG A 81 -5.03 2.63 20.58
C ARG A 81 -5.57 1.69 19.49
N VAL A 82 -6.83 1.86 19.13
CA VAL A 82 -7.49 1.05 18.09
C VAL A 82 -8.13 1.96 17.04
N TYR A 83 -7.76 1.75 15.76
CA TYR A 83 -8.27 2.51 14.63
C TYR A 83 -9.07 1.61 13.69
N VAL A 84 -10.26 2.06 13.27
CA VAL A 84 -11.10 1.29 12.35
C VAL A 84 -10.97 1.83 10.93
N THR A 85 -10.76 0.92 9.97
CA THR A 85 -10.67 1.27 8.57
C THR A 85 -12.04 1.33 7.90
N LEU A 86 -12.40 2.51 7.38
CA LEU A 86 -13.49 2.79 6.45
C LEU A 86 -12.87 3.36 5.17
N ASN A 87 -11.88 2.65 4.62
CA ASN A 87 -10.94 3.17 3.64
C ASN A 87 -11.18 2.65 2.22
N VAL A 88 -12.44 2.51 1.85
CA VAL A 88 -12.92 2.34 0.48
C VAL A 88 -13.70 3.58 0.06
N PHE A 89 -13.92 3.75 -1.23
CA PHE A 89 -14.86 4.75 -1.73
C PHE A 89 -16.28 4.25 -1.59
N VAL A 90 -17.20 5.12 -1.19
CA VAL A 90 -18.60 4.78 -0.93
C VAL A 90 -19.52 5.40 -1.98
N PHE A 91 -20.64 4.77 -2.25
CA PHE A 91 -21.69 5.34 -3.10
C PHE A 91 -22.69 6.15 -2.28
N ASP A 92 -23.56 6.93 -2.94
CA ASP A 92 -24.56 7.76 -2.26
C ASP A 92 -25.50 6.91 -1.38
N ASP A 93 -25.92 5.74 -1.87
CA ASP A 93 -26.79 4.81 -1.16
C ASP A 93 -26.14 4.10 0.05
N GLU A 94 -24.81 4.18 0.18
CA GLU A 94 -24.02 3.59 1.26
C GLU A 94 -23.57 4.59 2.32
N LEU A 95 -23.62 5.89 2.01
CA LEU A 95 -22.99 6.93 2.84
C LEU A 95 -23.54 6.93 4.28
N SER A 96 -24.86 6.79 4.45
CA SER A 96 -25.49 6.72 5.77
C SER A 96 -25.07 5.48 6.55
N ASP A 97 -24.97 4.33 5.88
CA ASP A 97 -24.54 3.07 6.51
C ASP A 97 -23.05 3.13 6.92
N ALA A 98 -22.21 3.77 6.10
CA ALA A 98 -20.80 3.97 6.42
C ALA A 98 -20.61 4.91 7.63
N VAL A 99 -21.41 5.98 7.74
CA VAL A 99 -21.43 6.87 8.92
C VAL A 99 -21.90 6.11 10.16
N ALA A 100 -22.99 5.34 10.05
CA ALA A 100 -23.51 4.53 11.15
C ALA A 100 -22.49 3.49 11.63
N LEU A 101 -21.78 2.82 10.70
CA LEU A 101 -20.70 1.89 11.05
C LEU A 101 -19.54 2.60 11.75
N GLY A 102 -19.18 3.82 11.33
CA GLY A 102 -18.16 4.63 12.00
C GLY A 102 -18.52 4.95 13.43
N ALA A 103 -19.76 5.40 13.67
CA ALA A 103 -20.29 5.67 15.02
C ALA A 103 -20.29 4.40 15.87
N HIS A 104 -20.79 3.28 15.33
CA HIS A 104 -20.81 2.00 16.01
C HIS A 104 -19.41 1.49 16.40
N ALA A 105 -18.43 1.65 15.52
CA ALA A 105 -17.05 1.30 15.83
C ALA A 105 -16.49 2.11 17.01
N LEU A 106 -16.80 3.41 17.08
CA LEU A 106 -16.41 4.27 18.20
C LEU A 106 -17.14 3.88 19.50
N GLU A 107 -18.42 3.51 19.43
CA GLU A 107 -19.18 2.99 20.58
C GLU A 107 -18.57 1.70 21.14
N LEU A 108 -18.07 0.82 20.26
CA LEU A 108 -17.40 -0.42 20.66
C LEU A 108 -15.98 -0.21 21.18
N GLY A 109 -15.43 1.00 21.08
CA GLY A 109 -14.14 1.37 21.67
C GLY A 109 -13.04 1.76 20.68
N ALA A 110 -13.32 1.94 19.39
CA ALA A 110 -12.34 2.51 18.46
C ALA A 110 -11.97 3.96 18.88
N ASP A 111 -10.73 4.36 18.63
CA ASP A 111 -10.21 5.67 18.98
C ASP A 111 -10.15 6.63 17.80
N ALA A 112 -10.08 6.12 16.56
CA ALA A 112 -10.08 6.90 15.33
C ALA A 112 -10.58 6.07 14.14
N LEU A 113 -10.92 6.77 13.05
CA LEU A 113 -11.35 6.16 11.80
C LEU A 113 -10.34 6.45 10.68
N ILE A 114 -9.97 5.42 9.89
CA ILE A 114 -9.07 5.57 8.74
C ILE A 114 -9.93 5.61 7.48
N VAL A 115 -9.97 6.75 6.78
CA VAL A 115 -10.91 7.05 5.69
C VAL A 115 -10.15 7.37 4.40
N ALA A 116 -10.67 6.97 3.24
CA ALA A 116 -10.12 7.32 1.93
C ALA A 116 -11.02 8.29 1.14
N ASP A 117 -12.34 8.17 1.31
CA ASP A 117 -13.34 8.96 0.60
C ASP A 117 -13.54 10.32 1.27
N ALA A 118 -13.35 11.40 0.50
CA ALA A 118 -13.48 12.76 1.02
C ALA A 118 -14.91 13.09 1.45
N GLY A 119 -15.92 12.61 0.71
CA GLY A 119 -17.33 12.79 1.06
C GLY A 119 -17.69 12.07 2.35
N LEU A 120 -17.18 10.85 2.55
CA LEU A 120 -17.35 10.13 3.82
C LEU A 120 -16.65 10.85 4.97
N ALA A 121 -15.44 11.41 4.77
CA ALA A 121 -14.76 12.18 5.80
C ALA A 121 -15.59 13.41 6.23
N CYS A 122 -16.12 14.15 5.26
CA CYS A 122 -17.02 15.28 5.52
C CYS A 122 -18.29 14.84 6.28
N ALA A 123 -18.92 13.74 5.85
CA ALA A 123 -20.12 13.19 6.46
C ALA A 123 -19.90 12.75 7.92
N LEU A 124 -18.81 12.03 8.18
CA LEU A 124 -18.43 11.60 9.53
C LEU A 124 -18.21 12.79 10.47
N ARG A 125 -17.50 13.84 10.01
CA ARG A 125 -17.29 15.05 10.80
C ARG A 125 -18.57 15.81 11.09
N ALA A 126 -19.49 15.86 10.12
CA ALA A 126 -20.78 16.51 10.30
C ALA A 126 -21.67 15.73 11.28
N ALA A 127 -21.64 14.39 11.22
CA ALA A 127 -22.49 13.52 12.03
C ALA A 127 -21.93 13.25 13.43
N ILE A 128 -20.60 13.17 13.60
CA ILE A 128 -19.97 12.73 14.84
C ILE A 128 -19.01 13.82 15.34
N PRO A 129 -19.47 14.70 16.26
CA PRO A 129 -18.63 15.77 16.80
C PRO A 129 -17.34 15.25 17.45
N GLY A 130 -16.20 15.80 17.04
CA GLY A 130 -14.89 15.45 17.60
C GLY A 130 -14.32 14.10 17.17
N VAL A 131 -14.88 13.46 16.12
CA VAL A 131 -14.30 12.24 15.57
C VAL A 131 -12.88 12.49 15.06
N GLU A 132 -11.94 11.64 15.45
CA GLU A 132 -10.57 11.63 14.91
C GLU A 132 -10.54 10.83 13.60
N ILE A 133 -10.06 11.47 12.51
CA ILE A 133 -9.99 10.88 11.17
C ILE A 133 -8.55 10.87 10.69
N HIS A 134 -8.07 9.71 10.26
CA HIS A 134 -6.79 9.54 9.57
C HIS A 134 -7.02 9.32 8.08
N LEU A 135 -6.31 10.07 7.23
CA LEU A 135 -6.41 9.86 5.79
C LEU A 135 -5.68 8.59 5.39
N SER A 136 -6.36 7.72 4.66
CA SER A 136 -5.78 6.47 4.14
C SER A 136 -4.80 6.73 2.99
N THR A 137 -3.79 5.85 2.84
CA THR A 137 -2.91 5.81 1.66
C THR A 137 -3.68 5.67 0.33
N GLN A 138 -4.91 5.15 0.36
CA GLN A 138 -5.78 5.07 -0.84
C GLN A 138 -6.20 6.45 -1.38
N ALA A 139 -6.04 7.51 -0.61
CA ALA A 139 -6.27 8.89 -1.09
C ALA A 139 -5.05 9.46 -1.86
N GLY A 140 -3.94 8.75 -1.96
CA GLY A 140 -2.81 9.12 -2.83
C GLY A 140 -2.08 10.40 -2.43
N ALA A 141 -1.76 10.61 -1.15
CA ALA A 141 -1.02 11.79 -0.70
C ALA A 141 0.49 11.67 -1.02
N HIS A 142 0.96 12.40 -2.04
CA HIS A 142 2.33 12.35 -2.56
C HIS A 142 3.13 13.65 -2.34
N SER A 143 2.50 14.74 -1.88
CA SER A 143 3.14 16.06 -1.76
C SER A 143 2.64 16.83 -0.56
N GLU A 144 3.42 17.82 -0.12
CA GLU A 144 3.07 18.71 0.99
C GLU A 144 1.73 19.42 0.77
N GLY A 145 1.45 19.82 -0.49
CA GLY A 145 0.18 20.42 -0.85
C GLY A 145 -1.00 19.47 -0.60
N ALA A 146 -0.89 18.19 -0.97
CA ALA A 146 -1.93 17.20 -0.72
C ALA A 146 -2.15 16.97 0.78
N VAL A 147 -1.06 16.91 1.58
CA VAL A 147 -1.11 16.73 3.03
C VAL A 147 -1.81 17.92 3.71
N ARG A 148 -1.42 19.15 3.37
CA ARG A 148 -2.03 20.37 3.92
C ARG A 148 -3.50 20.49 3.54
N LEU A 149 -3.84 20.25 2.27
CA LEU A 149 -5.23 20.31 1.81
C LEU A 149 -6.11 19.31 2.57
N ALA A 150 -5.61 18.10 2.81
CA ALA A 150 -6.35 17.11 3.59
C ALA A 150 -6.55 17.55 5.06
N ALA A 151 -5.54 18.12 5.68
CA ALA A 151 -5.65 18.62 7.05
C ALA A 151 -6.57 19.84 7.13
N ASP A 152 -6.45 20.81 6.21
CA ASP A 152 -7.16 22.07 6.26
C ASP A 152 -8.62 21.94 5.81
N GLU A 153 -8.91 21.16 4.77
CA GLU A 153 -10.24 21.09 4.14
C GLU A 153 -11.06 19.86 4.59
N LEU A 154 -10.40 18.72 4.89
CA LEU A 154 -11.08 17.54 5.45
C LEU A 154 -10.92 17.46 6.97
N GLY A 155 -10.02 18.27 7.55
CA GLY A 155 -9.75 18.30 8.98
C GLY A 155 -9.16 17.01 9.53
N VAL A 156 -8.40 16.26 8.74
CA VAL A 156 -7.81 15.00 9.19
C VAL A 156 -6.64 15.26 10.15
N GLU A 157 -6.54 14.46 11.20
CA GLU A 157 -5.52 14.59 12.24
C GLU A 157 -4.21 13.84 11.89
N ARG A 158 -4.24 12.95 10.88
CA ARG A 158 -3.08 12.18 10.39
C ARG A 158 -3.23 11.85 8.92
N VAL A 159 -2.12 11.78 8.20
CA VAL A 159 -2.09 11.37 6.80
C VAL A 159 -1.18 10.16 6.62
N THR A 160 -1.74 9.04 6.13
CA THR A 160 -0.94 7.91 5.64
C THR A 160 -0.48 8.24 4.21
N THR A 161 0.83 8.37 4.01
CA THR A 161 1.39 8.75 2.71
C THR A 161 1.21 7.66 1.64
N ALA A 162 1.40 8.04 0.41
CA ALA A 162 1.67 7.10 -0.67
C ALA A 162 2.97 6.30 -0.38
N ARG A 163 3.07 5.08 -0.93
CA ARG A 163 4.15 4.12 -0.64
C ARG A 163 5.38 4.29 -1.53
N GLU A 164 5.30 5.19 -2.49
CA GLU A 164 6.28 5.40 -3.55
C GLU A 164 7.29 6.52 -3.24
N LEU A 165 7.29 7.04 -2.01
CA LEU A 165 8.10 8.19 -1.59
C LEU A 165 9.48 7.76 -1.09
N THR A 166 10.47 8.64 -1.31
CA THR A 166 11.80 8.56 -0.70
C THR A 166 11.79 9.10 0.73
N VAL A 167 12.85 8.81 1.51
CA VAL A 167 13.02 9.37 2.87
C VAL A 167 13.00 10.90 2.83
N ASP A 168 13.67 11.52 1.85
CA ASP A 168 13.71 12.99 1.71
C ASP A 168 12.32 13.58 1.44
N GLU A 169 11.52 12.93 0.57
CA GLU A 169 10.14 13.33 0.31
C GLU A 169 9.26 13.16 1.56
N ILE A 170 9.42 12.05 2.30
CA ILE A 170 8.73 11.83 3.57
C ILE A 170 9.09 12.93 4.59
N ALA A 171 10.38 13.30 4.70
CA ALA A 171 10.83 14.39 5.57
C ALA A 171 10.17 15.73 5.20
N ALA A 172 10.04 16.04 3.89
CA ALA A 172 9.33 17.22 3.42
C ALA A 172 7.85 17.21 3.82
N LEU A 173 7.18 16.03 3.78
CA LEU A 173 5.81 15.90 4.26
C LEU A 173 5.71 16.09 5.78
N CYS A 174 6.63 15.53 6.56
CA CYS A 174 6.69 15.72 8.02
C CYS A 174 6.90 17.19 8.39
N ALA A 175 7.68 17.94 7.61
CA ALA A 175 7.89 19.38 7.80
C ALA A 175 6.62 20.24 7.63
N THR A 176 5.53 19.69 7.11
CA THR A 176 4.22 20.38 7.09
C THR A 176 3.63 20.60 8.47
N GLY A 177 4.06 19.84 9.46
CA GLY A 177 3.52 19.82 10.83
C GLY A 177 2.29 18.92 11.00
N VAL A 178 1.76 18.33 9.93
CA VAL A 178 0.70 17.32 9.99
C VAL A 178 1.32 15.98 10.37
N PRO A 179 0.77 15.21 11.32
CA PRO A 179 1.27 13.88 11.66
C PRO A 179 1.27 12.94 10.46
N ILE A 180 2.45 12.42 10.11
CA ILE A 180 2.67 11.55 8.94
C ILE A 180 2.82 10.10 9.36
N GLU A 181 2.05 9.21 8.73
CA GLU A 181 2.12 7.76 8.85
C GLU A 181 2.71 7.16 7.58
N VAL A 182 3.69 6.26 7.71
CA VAL A 182 4.32 5.56 6.58
C VAL A 182 4.24 4.04 6.76
N PHE A 183 4.08 3.31 5.66
CA PHE A 183 4.28 1.87 5.71
C PHE A 183 5.76 1.56 5.94
N CYS A 184 6.04 0.53 6.74
CA CYS A 184 7.41 0.13 7.07
C CYS A 184 7.70 -1.36 6.82
N HIS A 185 6.66 -2.23 6.73
CA HIS A 185 6.81 -3.66 6.57
C HIS A 185 5.62 -4.30 5.86
N GLY A 186 5.88 -5.37 5.09
CA GLY A 186 4.88 -6.27 4.54
C GLY A 186 4.56 -6.05 3.06
N ALA A 187 3.42 -6.53 2.61
CA ALA A 187 3.08 -6.52 1.19
C ALA A 187 2.96 -5.11 0.62
N ILE A 188 3.69 -4.82 -0.46
CA ILE A 188 3.57 -3.57 -1.23
C ILE A 188 2.67 -3.77 -2.44
N CYS A 189 1.94 -2.73 -2.83
CA CYS A 189 1.24 -2.66 -4.10
C CYS A 189 2.19 -2.14 -5.18
N ILE A 190 2.20 -2.75 -6.37
CA ILE A 190 3.03 -2.28 -7.49
C ILE A 190 2.44 -1.02 -8.13
N GLY A 191 1.11 -0.92 -8.21
CA GLY A 191 0.42 0.28 -8.70
C GLY A 191 0.49 1.40 -7.68
N TYR A 192 0.49 2.64 -8.15
CA TYR A 192 0.44 3.80 -7.27
C TYR A 192 -0.75 3.72 -6.32
N SER A 193 -0.51 4.22 -5.10
CA SER A 193 -1.50 4.23 -4.03
C SER A 193 -2.77 4.96 -4.49
N GLY A 194 -3.92 4.27 -4.44
CA GLY A 194 -5.21 4.83 -4.83
C GLY A 194 -5.46 4.98 -6.34
N ALA A 195 -4.56 4.49 -7.22
CA ALA A 195 -4.62 4.78 -8.66
C ALA A 195 -4.69 3.52 -9.56
N CYS A 196 -5.11 2.36 -9.04
CA CYS A 196 -5.12 1.12 -9.81
C CYS A 196 -6.53 0.61 -10.07
N GLU A 197 -6.98 0.65 -11.32
CA GLU A 197 -8.25 0.10 -11.79
C GLU A 197 -8.13 -1.30 -12.44
N PHE A 198 -6.93 -1.92 -12.41
CA PHE A 198 -6.64 -3.18 -13.11
C PHE A 198 -7.59 -4.32 -12.73
N SER A 199 -7.82 -4.51 -11.43
CA SER A 199 -8.72 -5.56 -10.95
C SER A 199 -10.18 -5.29 -11.34
N ALA A 200 -10.63 -4.04 -11.28
CA ALA A 200 -11.98 -3.65 -11.66
C ALA A 200 -12.24 -3.86 -13.16
N LEU A 201 -11.42 -3.26 -14.01
CA LEU A 201 -11.63 -3.25 -15.46
C LEU A 201 -11.36 -4.61 -16.13
N ARG A 202 -10.50 -5.45 -15.53
CA ARG A 202 -10.19 -6.78 -16.09
C ARG A 202 -10.94 -7.94 -15.44
N ARG A 203 -11.40 -7.80 -14.20
CA ARG A 203 -11.98 -8.90 -13.41
C ARG A 203 -13.32 -8.54 -12.76
N GLY A 204 -13.84 -7.32 -12.95
CA GLY A 204 -15.10 -6.85 -12.37
C GLY A 204 -15.07 -6.70 -10.84
N ARG A 205 -13.89 -6.63 -10.22
CA ARG A 205 -13.72 -6.55 -8.76
C ARG A 205 -12.82 -5.38 -8.41
N SER A 206 -13.39 -4.35 -7.78
CA SER A 206 -12.71 -3.08 -7.55
C SER A 206 -11.71 -3.14 -6.38
N ALA A 207 -10.46 -2.72 -6.66
CA ALA A 207 -9.45 -2.49 -5.64
C ALA A 207 -9.81 -1.31 -4.72
N MET A 208 -10.47 -0.29 -5.28
CA MET A 208 -10.94 0.90 -4.56
C MET A 208 -12.11 0.59 -3.61
N ARG A 209 -12.77 -0.56 -3.83
CA ARG A 209 -13.83 -1.11 -2.98
C ARG A 209 -13.37 -2.27 -2.09
N GLY A 210 -12.05 -2.49 -1.98
CA GLY A 210 -11.46 -3.50 -1.11
C GLY A 210 -11.50 -4.94 -1.64
N ASP A 211 -11.88 -5.15 -2.89
CA ASP A 211 -12.10 -6.47 -3.51
C ASP A 211 -11.07 -6.81 -4.61
N CYS A 212 -9.83 -6.38 -4.43
CA CYS A 212 -8.76 -6.59 -5.40
C CYS A 212 -8.42 -8.09 -5.59
N THR A 213 -8.50 -8.56 -6.84
CA THR A 213 -8.10 -9.94 -7.22
C THR A 213 -6.59 -10.14 -7.32
N GLN A 214 -5.81 -9.10 -7.09
CA GLN A 214 -4.34 -9.09 -7.19
C GLN A 214 -3.81 -9.54 -8.58
N PRO A 215 -4.28 -8.95 -9.70
CA PRO A 215 -3.80 -9.34 -11.02
C PRO A 215 -2.28 -9.18 -11.17
N CYS A 216 -1.66 -8.21 -10.49
CA CYS A 216 -0.22 -8.03 -10.46
C CYS A 216 0.57 -9.23 -9.90
N ARG A 217 -0.08 -10.19 -9.25
CA ARG A 217 0.55 -11.42 -8.72
C ARG A 217 0.44 -12.61 -9.68
N LEU A 218 -0.19 -12.43 -10.84
CA LEU A 218 -0.35 -13.48 -11.85
C LEU A 218 0.90 -13.61 -12.73
N ALA A 219 0.92 -14.66 -13.55
CA ALA A 219 1.95 -14.88 -14.56
C ALA A 219 1.65 -14.07 -15.80
N TYR A 220 2.69 -13.46 -16.37
CA TYR A 220 2.65 -12.68 -17.60
C TYR A 220 3.87 -12.98 -18.46
N ASP A 221 3.73 -12.73 -19.76
CA ASP A 221 4.86 -12.55 -20.65
C ASP A 221 4.92 -11.08 -21.11
N LEU A 222 6.09 -10.59 -21.44
CA LEU A 222 6.30 -9.29 -22.08
C LEU A 222 6.78 -9.53 -23.50
N VAL A 223 6.00 -9.05 -24.48
CA VAL A 223 6.30 -9.29 -25.87
C VAL A 223 6.45 -7.99 -26.66
N ASP A 224 7.19 -8.05 -27.76
CA ASP A 224 7.29 -6.97 -28.74
C ASP A 224 6.07 -6.90 -29.67
N GLU A 225 6.11 -6.00 -30.65
CA GLU A 225 5.06 -5.85 -31.67
C GLU A 225 4.83 -7.11 -32.50
N ALA A 226 5.90 -7.89 -32.77
CA ALA A 226 5.83 -9.16 -33.50
C ALA A 226 5.32 -10.34 -32.66
N GLY A 227 5.11 -10.13 -31.35
CA GLY A 227 4.68 -11.16 -30.41
C GLY A 227 5.81 -12.04 -29.90
N GLN A 228 7.07 -11.64 -30.09
CA GLN A 228 8.23 -12.33 -29.56
C GLN A 228 8.45 -11.94 -28.10
N SER A 229 8.66 -12.92 -27.21
CA SER A 229 9.02 -12.64 -25.81
C SER A 229 10.35 -11.89 -25.73
N VAL A 230 10.37 -10.85 -24.90
CA VAL A 230 11.56 -10.02 -24.62
C VAL A 230 12.04 -10.17 -23.18
N VAL A 231 11.44 -11.11 -22.43
CA VAL A 231 11.80 -11.37 -21.02
C VAL A 231 13.18 -12.02 -20.96
N ALA A 232 14.08 -11.41 -20.19
CA ALA A 232 15.44 -11.89 -19.95
C ALA A 232 15.68 -12.30 -18.48
N VAL A 233 14.73 -12.05 -17.59
CA VAL A 233 14.79 -12.48 -16.18
C VAL A 233 14.22 -13.88 -16.02
N GLU A 234 14.63 -14.59 -14.96
CA GLU A 234 14.04 -15.86 -14.59
C GLU A 234 12.70 -15.65 -13.88
N GLY A 235 11.63 -16.27 -14.41
CA GLY A 235 10.28 -16.20 -13.86
C GLY A 235 9.28 -15.44 -14.74
N ASP A 236 8.01 -15.54 -14.34
CA ASP A 236 6.86 -15.01 -15.09
C ASP A 236 6.01 -14.01 -14.28
N ARG A 237 6.43 -13.65 -13.06
CA ARG A 237 5.71 -12.74 -12.17
C ARG A 237 6.14 -11.30 -12.37
N LEU A 238 6.00 -10.77 -13.58
CA LEU A 238 6.61 -9.52 -14.01
C LEU A 238 6.12 -8.28 -13.26
N LEU A 239 4.94 -8.34 -12.63
CA LEU A 239 4.34 -7.27 -11.84
C LEU A 239 4.31 -7.56 -10.33
N CYS A 240 4.97 -8.64 -9.86
CA CYS A 240 4.93 -9.06 -8.47
C CYS A 240 6.08 -8.44 -7.66
N PRO A 241 5.87 -7.40 -6.85
CA PRO A 241 6.93 -6.87 -6.01
C PRO A 241 7.22 -7.80 -4.83
N ARG A 242 8.43 -7.70 -4.29
CA ARG A 242 8.83 -8.22 -2.98
C ARG A 242 8.06 -7.52 -1.87
N ASP A 243 8.16 -8.03 -0.66
CA ASP A 243 7.56 -7.40 0.51
C ASP A 243 8.46 -6.28 1.02
N TYR A 244 7.84 -5.21 1.50
CA TYR A 244 8.53 -4.03 2.01
C TYR A 244 9.22 -4.33 3.34
N LEU A 245 10.45 -3.88 3.49
CA LEU A 245 11.25 -3.95 4.70
C LEU A 245 12.08 -2.67 4.87
N GLY A 246 11.55 -1.73 5.64
CA GLY A 246 12.17 -0.42 5.90
C GLY A 246 13.02 -0.38 7.16
N ILE A 247 13.33 -1.52 7.80
CA ILE A 247 13.97 -1.53 9.13
C ILE A 247 15.36 -0.91 9.13
N ALA A 248 16.14 -1.09 8.06
CA ALA A 248 17.45 -0.48 7.91
C ALA A 248 17.39 1.06 7.84
N HIS A 249 16.25 1.62 7.45
CA HIS A 249 16.00 3.06 7.36
C HIS A 249 15.30 3.64 8.60
N LEU A 250 15.14 2.84 9.67
CA LEU A 250 14.42 3.29 10.86
C LEU A 250 14.99 4.57 11.48
N PRO A 251 16.32 4.74 11.64
CA PRO A 251 16.89 6.01 12.14
C PRO A 251 16.52 7.20 11.24
N GLU A 252 16.65 7.04 9.92
CA GLU A 252 16.35 8.10 8.94
C GLU A 252 14.87 8.51 8.99
N LEU A 253 13.95 7.56 9.19
CA LEU A 253 12.51 7.83 9.32
C LEU A 253 12.18 8.53 10.65
N VAL A 254 12.88 8.20 11.73
CA VAL A 254 12.77 8.89 13.04
C VAL A 254 13.28 10.32 12.91
N ASP A 255 14.44 10.51 12.32
CA ASP A 255 15.03 11.84 12.07
C ASP A 255 14.16 12.71 11.16
N ALA A 256 13.46 12.10 10.20
CA ALA A 256 12.49 12.77 9.35
C ALA A 256 11.22 13.24 10.10
N GLY A 257 11.00 12.76 11.32
CA GLY A 257 9.85 13.13 12.15
C GLY A 257 8.58 12.35 11.82
N VAL A 258 8.69 11.12 11.31
CA VAL A 258 7.53 10.24 11.06
C VAL A 258 6.77 9.99 12.37
N ALA A 259 5.45 10.20 12.37
CA ALA A 259 4.61 10.05 13.54
C ALA A 259 4.15 8.60 13.79
N SER A 260 4.02 7.78 12.72
CA SER A 260 3.53 6.40 12.83
C SER A 260 4.16 5.49 11.77
N LEU A 261 4.61 4.31 12.20
CA LEU A 261 5.14 3.22 11.37
C LEU A 261 4.09 2.12 11.24
N LYS A 262 3.57 1.94 10.03
CA LYS A 262 2.47 1.00 9.75
C LYS A 262 2.97 -0.31 9.17
N ILE A 263 2.62 -1.41 9.81
CA ILE A 263 2.87 -2.77 9.33
C ILE A 263 1.67 -3.24 8.50
N GLU A 264 1.89 -3.67 7.24
CA GLU A 264 0.85 -4.33 6.43
C GLU A 264 0.73 -5.81 6.80
N GLY A 265 -0.50 -6.29 7.01
CA GLY A 265 -0.67 -7.70 7.40
C GLY A 265 -2.05 -8.12 7.87
N ARG A 266 -3.15 -7.38 7.62
CA ARG A 266 -4.50 -7.75 8.10
C ARG A 266 -4.98 -9.16 7.69
N MET A 267 -4.49 -9.67 6.56
CA MET A 267 -4.79 -11.02 6.07
C MET A 267 -3.80 -12.07 6.57
N LYS A 268 -2.91 -11.73 7.49
CA LYS A 268 -1.88 -12.61 8.01
C LYS A 268 -2.36 -13.32 9.29
N ASN A 269 -1.72 -14.46 9.58
CA ASN A 269 -1.99 -15.22 10.81
C ASN A 269 -1.42 -14.50 12.05
N PRO A 270 -1.88 -14.84 13.25
CA PRO A 270 -1.41 -14.24 14.50
C PRO A 270 0.10 -14.41 14.74
N ASP A 271 0.70 -15.51 14.31
CA ASP A 271 2.15 -15.76 14.42
C ASP A 271 2.97 -14.75 13.60
N TYR A 272 2.50 -14.40 12.40
CA TYR A 272 3.11 -13.33 11.61
C TYR A 272 3.03 -11.99 12.33
N VAL A 273 1.85 -11.61 12.82
CA VAL A 273 1.64 -10.35 13.50
C VAL A 273 2.51 -10.27 14.75
N PHE A 274 2.51 -11.32 15.58
CA PHE A 274 3.35 -11.39 16.76
C PHE A 274 4.83 -11.22 16.47
N ASN A 275 5.38 -11.98 15.52
CA ASN A 275 6.80 -11.94 15.23
C ASN A 275 7.23 -10.60 14.62
N VAL A 276 6.46 -10.09 13.63
CA VAL A 276 6.81 -8.83 12.95
C VAL A 276 6.75 -7.65 13.92
N VAL A 277 5.66 -7.53 14.70
CA VAL A 277 5.51 -6.43 15.66
C VAL A 277 6.58 -6.49 16.74
N ARG A 278 6.88 -7.67 17.28
CA ARG A 278 7.92 -7.87 18.29
C ARG A 278 9.30 -7.43 17.82
N VAL A 279 9.64 -7.74 16.57
CA VAL A 279 10.95 -7.38 16.00
C VAL A 279 11.03 -5.87 15.75
N TRP A 280 9.97 -5.25 15.21
CA TRP A 280 9.91 -3.80 15.04
C TRP A 280 9.92 -3.06 16.37
N ARG A 281 9.24 -3.59 17.41
CA ARG A 281 9.30 -3.05 18.77
C ARG A 281 10.72 -3.06 19.32
N ARG A 282 11.42 -4.21 19.17
CA ARG A 282 12.84 -4.34 19.57
C ARG A 282 13.71 -3.32 18.84
N ALA A 283 13.51 -3.10 17.55
CA ALA A 283 14.25 -2.11 16.77
C ALA A 283 14.05 -0.68 17.33
N LEU A 284 12.82 -0.29 17.63
CA LEU A 284 12.50 1.01 18.25
C LEU A 284 13.08 1.13 19.67
N ASP A 285 13.06 0.03 20.46
CA ASP A 285 13.66 0.03 21.80
C ASP A 285 15.19 0.20 21.74
N MET A 286 15.85 -0.39 20.72
CA MET A 286 17.29 -0.19 20.50
C MET A 286 17.64 1.27 20.18
N LEU A 287 16.80 1.99 19.44
CA LEU A 287 16.97 3.44 19.24
C LEU A 287 16.76 4.21 20.55
N CYS A 288 15.72 3.87 21.32
CA CYS A 288 15.44 4.46 22.61
C CYS A 288 16.65 4.37 23.57
N ASP A 289 17.27 3.18 23.60
CA ASP A 289 18.38 2.86 24.51
C ASP A 289 19.75 3.32 23.95
N GLY A 290 19.80 3.92 22.75
CA GLY A 290 21.06 4.30 22.08
C GLY A 290 21.91 3.09 21.69
N ALA A 291 21.29 1.93 21.53
CA ALA A 291 21.93 0.63 21.23
C ALA A 291 21.80 0.23 19.75
N TRP A 292 21.41 1.17 18.88
CA TRP A 292 21.30 0.90 17.45
C TRP A 292 22.67 0.59 16.85
N ASP A 293 22.80 -0.57 16.24
CA ASP A 293 24.02 -1.05 15.58
C ASP A 293 23.68 -1.66 14.20
N PRO A 294 24.42 -1.29 13.14
CA PRO A 294 24.26 -1.89 11.83
C PRO A 294 24.34 -3.43 11.81
N GLY A 295 25.15 -4.04 12.67
CA GLY A 295 25.22 -5.50 12.81
C GLY A 295 23.95 -6.13 13.36
N ALA A 296 23.22 -5.41 14.20
CA ALA A 296 21.92 -5.84 14.72
C ALA A 296 20.82 -5.80 13.65
N VAL A 297 20.93 -4.94 12.63
CA VAL A 297 19.96 -4.87 11.52
C VAL A 297 19.88 -6.20 10.79
N GLU A 298 21.01 -6.83 10.47
CA GLU A 298 21.04 -8.13 9.80
C GLU A 298 20.35 -9.24 10.63
N GLU A 299 20.48 -9.18 11.96
CA GLU A 299 19.78 -10.12 12.84
C GLU A 299 18.28 -9.87 12.84
N LEU A 300 17.86 -8.61 12.94
CA LEU A 300 16.42 -8.22 12.89
C LEU A 300 15.79 -8.64 11.55
N GLU A 301 16.47 -8.40 10.43
CA GLU A 301 16.02 -8.84 9.11
C GLU A 301 15.90 -10.35 9.00
N ARG A 302 16.86 -11.10 9.57
CA ARG A 302 16.82 -12.56 9.62
C ARG A 302 15.65 -13.07 10.47
N GLU A 303 15.36 -12.43 11.60
CA GLU A 303 14.17 -12.77 12.42
C GLU A 303 12.86 -12.46 11.67
N LEU A 304 12.77 -11.33 10.99
CA LEU A 304 11.60 -10.97 10.15
C LEU A 304 11.41 -11.97 9.01
N GLY A 305 12.51 -12.46 8.43
CA GLY A 305 12.50 -13.47 7.38
C GLY A 305 11.88 -14.82 7.79
N ARG A 306 11.82 -15.13 9.09
CA ARG A 306 11.17 -16.35 9.61
C ARG A 306 9.64 -16.31 9.50
N SER A 307 9.07 -15.14 9.25
CA SER A 307 7.66 -14.95 8.91
C SER A 307 7.46 -14.98 7.41
N PHE A 308 6.18 -15.02 6.97
CA PHE A 308 5.84 -14.98 5.56
C PHE A 308 6.44 -13.75 4.87
N ASN A 309 7.20 -13.97 3.79
CA ASN A 309 7.71 -12.90 2.92
C ASN A 309 7.84 -13.37 1.46
N ARG A 310 7.86 -12.44 0.50
CA ARG A 310 8.11 -12.68 -0.93
C ARG A 310 9.54 -12.28 -1.35
N GLY A 311 10.51 -12.38 -0.42
CA GLY A 311 11.75 -11.64 -0.45
C GLY A 311 11.53 -10.21 0.01
N PHE A 312 12.59 -9.51 0.39
CA PHE A 312 12.49 -8.17 0.93
C PHE A 312 13.07 -7.12 -0.02
N THR A 313 12.56 -5.90 0.10
CA THR A 313 13.00 -4.71 -0.59
C THR A 313 12.75 -3.48 0.30
N ASP A 314 13.60 -2.49 0.25
CA ASP A 314 13.36 -1.16 0.82
C ASP A 314 12.49 -0.27 -0.10
N ALA A 315 11.95 -0.89 -1.15
CA ALA A 315 11.07 -0.28 -2.14
C ALA A 315 11.64 1.01 -2.75
N TYR A 316 11.10 2.16 -2.38
CA TYR A 316 11.44 3.45 -2.97
C TYR A 316 12.14 4.41 -1.98
N LEU A 317 12.46 3.98 -0.76
CA LEU A 317 13.06 4.85 0.26
C LEU A 317 14.36 5.53 -0.19
N ARG A 318 15.14 4.86 -1.04
CA ARG A 318 16.37 5.41 -1.65
C ARG A 318 16.18 5.94 -3.07
N GLY A 319 14.94 6.02 -3.54
CA GLY A 319 14.61 6.38 -4.90
C GLY A 319 14.09 5.19 -5.70
N ARG A 320 14.22 5.26 -7.04
CA ARG A 320 13.67 4.24 -7.92
C ARG A 320 14.49 2.94 -7.84
N SER A 321 13.80 1.86 -7.52
CA SER A 321 14.34 0.51 -7.53
C SER A 321 14.28 -0.10 -8.94
N GLY A 322 15.26 -0.96 -9.25
CA GLY A 322 15.31 -1.75 -10.48
C GLY A 322 14.63 -3.12 -10.34
N ALA A 323 15.26 -4.15 -10.92
CA ALA A 323 14.75 -5.53 -10.86
C ALA A 323 14.71 -6.11 -9.43
N GLU A 324 15.51 -5.56 -8.52
CA GLU A 324 15.56 -5.95 -7.10
C GLU A 324 14.27 -5.66 -6.34
N LEU A 325 13.40 -4.78 -6.85
CA LEU A 325 12.06 -4.58 -6.31
C LEU A 325 11.18 -5.83 -6.50
N MET A 326 11.46 -6.64 -7.51
CA MET A 326 10.53 -7.64 -8.03
C MET A 326 10.83 -9.05 -7.54
N SER A 327 9.76 -9.82 -7.32
CA SER A 327 9.78 -11.26 -7.05
C SER A 327 9.30 -12.02 -8.30
N PHE A 328 10.15 -12.06 -9.34
CA PHE A 328 9.79 -12.60 -10.65
C PHE A 328 9.43 -14.09 -10.61
N GLU A 329 10.11 -14.87 -9.76
CA GLU A 329 9.97 -16.32 -9.73
C GLU A 329 8.67 -16.79 -9.07
N ARG A 330 8.24 -16.11 -8.00
CA ARG A 330 7.09 -16.59 -7.21
C ARG A 330 6.39 -15.51 -6.39
N ALA A 331 5.08 -15.64 -6.27
CA ALA A 331 4.23 -14.73 -5.49
C ALA A 331 3.87 -15.26 -4.08
N ILE A 332 4.53 -16.35 -3.64
CA ILE A 332 4.28 -17.03 -2.36
C ILE A 332 5.49 -16.90 -1.43
N ASN A 333 5.40 -17.46 -0.23
CA ASN A 333 6.45 -17.38 0.79
C ASN A 333 7.84 -17.77 0.25
N GLN A 334 8.82 -16.90 0.41
CA GLN A 334 10.22 -17.14 0.07
C GLN A 334 10.99 -17.79 1.21
N GLY A 335 10.65 -17.49 2.47
CA GLY A 335 11.40 -17.94 3.64
C GLY A 335 12.82 -17.37 3.71
N VAL A 336 13.65 -17.99 4.53
CA VAL A 336 15.08 -17.65 4.72
C VAL A 336 15.94 -18.81 4.27
N ARG A 337 16.95 -18.56 3.45
CA ARG A 337 17.94 -19.58 3.10
C ARG A 337 18.72 -19.99 4.35
N VAL A 338 18.76 -21.29 4.62
CA VAL A 338 19.40 -21.85 5.82
C VAL A 338 20.49 -22.88 5.50
N GLY A 339 20.71 -23.23 4.24
CA GLY A 339 21.75 -24.17 3.87
C GLY A 339 21.60 -24.75 2.47
N ARG A 340 22.28 -25.88 2.25
CA ARG A 340 22.27 -26.62 0.99
C ARG A 340 22.36 -28.12 1.22
N LEU A 341 21.92 -28.93 0.26
CA LEU A 341 22.09 -30.37 0.28
C LEU A 341 23.54 -30.74 -0.08
N VAL A 342 24.17 -31.53 0.80
CA VAL A 342 25.53 -32.01 0.59
C VAL A 342 25.57 -33.52 0.35
N ALA A 343 24.53 -34.28 0.72
CA ALA A 343 24.41 -35.70 0.41
C ALA A 343 22.93 -36.07 0.18
N VAL A 344 22.69 -37.01 -0.73
CA VAL A 344 21.37 -37.56 -1.05
C VAL A 344 21.44 -39.09 -0.97
N GLY A 345 20.60 -39.67 -0.10
CA GLY A 345 20.42 -41.10 0.08
C GLY A 345 19.04 -41.58 -0.36
N HIS A 346 18.66 -42.78 0.08
CA HIS A 346 17.33 -43.32 -0.15
C HIS A 346 16.37 -42.74 0.90
N GLU A 347 15.49 -41.84 0.51
CA GLU A 347 14.54 -41.15 1.40
C GLU A 347 15.17 -40.27 2.51
N GLU A 348 16.47 -40.08 2.52
CA GLU A 348 17.18 -39.20 3.46
C GLU A 348 18.14 -38.30 2.71
N VAL A 349 18.19 -37.05 3.14
CA VAL A 349 19.11 -36.05 2.59
C VAL A 349 19.84 -35.33 3.72
N THR A 350 21.08 -34.95 3.48
CA THR A 350 21.91 -34.23 4.44
C THR A 350 22.00 -32.77 4.03
N VAL A 351 21.56 -31.89 4.92
CA VAL A 351 21.66 -30.44 4.79
C VAL A 351 22.88 -29.94 5.54
N GLU A 352 23.76 -29.19 4.88
CA GLU A 352 24.81 -28.39 5.52
C GLU A 352 24.24 -27.00 5.79
N LEU A 353 24.24 -26.57 7.05
CA LEU A 353 23.55 -25.38 7.49
C LEU A 353 24.44 -24.13 7.42
N ASP A 354 23.91 -23.04 6.87
CA ASP A 354 24.50 -21.70 6.92
C ASP A 354 23.91 -20.88 8.09
N ALA A 355 22.73 -21.28 8.59
CA ALA A 355 22.03 -20.64 9.69
C ALA A 355 21.40 -21.68 10.62
N ALA A 356 21.17 -21.31 11.89
CA ALA A 356 20.55 -22.20 12.86
C ALA A 356 19.10 -22.52 12.52
N VAL A 357 18.71 -23.77 12.76
CA VAL A 357 17.34 -24.29 12.65
C VAL A 357 16.93 -24.95 13.95
N ALA A 358 15.63 -25.08 14.19
CA ALA A 358 15.05 -25.73 15.35
C ALA A 358 14.27 -27.01 14.97
N ALA A 359 14.14 -27.93 15.91
CA ALA A 359 13.23 -29.05 15.76
C ALA A 359 11.81 -28.59 15.49
N GLY A 360 11.16 -29.19 14.49
CA GLY A 360 9.82 -28.80 14.06
C GLY A 360 9.76 -27.65 13.02
N ASP A 361 10.86 -26.97 12.75
CA ASP A 361 10.95 -26.02 11.64
C ASP A 361 10.58 -26.70 10.31
N THR A 362 9.88 -26.01 9.42
CA THR A 362 9.58 -26.54 8.08
C THR A 362 10.61 -26.02 7.09
N LEU A 363 11.37 -26.96 6.51
CA LEU A 363 12.38 -26.70 5.50
C LEU A 363 11.84 -26.99 4.11
N GLU A 364 12.09 -26.11 3.15
CA GLU A 364 11.77 -26.30 1.74
C GLU A 364 13.05 -26.50 0.93
N ILE A 365 13.14 -27.62 0.22
CA ILE A 365 14.30 -27.97 -0.61
C ILE A 365 14.00 -27.49 -2.03
N ARG A 366 14.77 -26.53 -2.52
CA ARG A 366 14.61 -25.91 -3.84
C ARG A 366 15.61 -26.49 -4.81
N PHE A 367 15.09 -27.07 -5.85
CA PHE A 367 15.88 -27.49 -7.01
C PHE A 367 15.42 -26.72 -8.24
N TYR A 368 16.37 -26.36 -9.06
CA TYR A 368 16.08 -25.84 -10.38
C TYR A 368 15.83 -27.05 -11.29
N PRO A 369 14.60 -27.27 -11.77
CA PRO A 369 14.38 -28.28 -12.78
C PRO A 369 15.26 -27.93 -13.98
N GLY A 370 15.91 -28.94 -14.56
CA GLY A 370 16.55 -28.75 -15.87
C GLY A 370 15.58 -28.13 -16.86
N VAL A 371 16.11 -27.54 -17.91
CA VAL A 371 15.44 -26.72 -18.92
C VAL A 371 14.16 -27.34 -19.53
N ASP A 372 13.90 -28.63 -19.26
CA ASP A 372 12.81 -29.42 -19.87
C ASP A 372 11.56 -29.59 -18.98
N ALA A 373 11.44 -28.93 -17.83
CA ALA A 373 10.22 -29.01 -17.04
C ALA A 373 9.08 -28.23 -17.72
N PRO A 374 7.91 -28.84 -18.01
CA PRO A 374 6.79 -28.14 -18.61
C PRO A 374 6.41 -26.91 -17.79
N PRO A 375 6.14 -25.75 -18.41
CA PRO A 375 5.83 -24.50 -17.71
C PRO A 375 4.58 -24.56 -16.82
N ASP A 376 3.73 -25.57 -17.03
CA ASP A 376 2.43 -25.72 -16.34
C ASP A 376 2.48 -26.61 -15.09
N VAL A 377 3.62 -27.22 -14.78
CA VAL A 377 3.75 -28.00 -13.53
C VAL A 377 4.03 -27.03 -12.38
N PRO A 378 3.11 -26.89 -11.40
CA PRO A 378 3.40 -26.09 -10.22
C PRO A 378 4.69 -26.63 -9.61
N LYS A 379 5.73 -25.81 -9.49
CA LYS A 379 6.99 -26.15 -8.82
C LYS A 379 6.70 -26.38 -7.33
N ARG A 380 6.17 -27.55 -6.97
CA ARG A 380 5.98 -27.97 -5.59
C ARG A 380 7.28 -28.56 -5.11
N TRP A 381 8.07 -27.73 -4.47
CA TRP A 381 9.29 -28.18 -3.81
C TRP A 381 8.97 -29.03 -2.57
N PRO A 382 9.82 -30.01 -2.22
CA PRO A 382 9.62 -30.79 -1.01
C PRO A 382 9.68 -29.89 0.21
N GLN A 383 8.70 -30.05 1.09
CA GLN A 383 8.67 -29.44 2.41
C GLN A 383 8.83 -30.57 3.44
N VAL A 384 9.81 -30.44 4.30
CA VAL A 384 10.19 -31.47 5.27
C VAL A 384 10.37 -30.85 6.66
N PRO A 385 9.95 -31.53 7.74
CA PRO A 385 10.22 -31.05 9.08
C PRO A 385 11.71 -31.26 9.45
N CYS A 386 12.28 -30.28 10.14
CA CYS A 386 13.59 -30.42 10.77
C CYS A 386 13.46 -31.30 12.02
N PRO A 387 14.23 -32.39 12.15
CA PRO A 387 14.06 -33.33 13.27
C PRO A 387 14.73 -32.87 14.56
N VAL A 388 15.71 -31.97 14.52
CA VAL A 388 16.56 -31.58 15.64
C VAL A 388 16.90 -30.08 15.60
N ASP A 389 17.31 -29.56 16.75
CA ASP A 389 17.99 -28.27 16.81
C ASP A 389 19.40 -28.40 16.27
N ALA A 390 19.84 -27.47 15.44
CA ALA A 390 21.19 -27.45 14.90
C ALA A 390 21.67 -26.03 14.62
N ALA A 391 22.97 -25.79 14.84
CA ALA A 391 23.62 -24.49 14.62
C ALA A 391 24.13 -24.33 13.18
N ALA A 392 24.48 -23.12 12.81
CA ALA A 392 25.21 -22.85 11.57
C ALA A 392 26.52 -23.62 11.52
N GLY A 393 26.85 -24.20 10.37
CA GLY A 393 28.03 -25.07 10.16
C GLY A 393 27.78 -26.54 10.49
N GLU A 394 26.67 -26.90 11.11
CA GLU A 394 26.31 -28.30 11.39
C GLU A 394 25.61 -28.95 10.19
N ARG A 395 25.51 -30.30 10.25
CA ARG A 395 24.82 -31.11 9.25
C ARG A 395 23.63 -31.81 9.87
N VAL A 396 22.47 -31.65 9.21
CA VAL A 396 21.21 -32.26 9.62
C VAL A 396 20.75 -33.26 8.56
N VAL A 397 20.36 -34.47 8.99
CA VAL A 397 19.71 -35.45 8.13
C VAL A 397 18.19 -35.25 8.23
N VAL A 398 17.54 -35.01 7.10
CA VAL A 398 16.08 -34.89 7.03
C VAL A 398 15.48 -35.94 6.10
N HIS A 399 14.27 -36.40 6.42
CA HIS A 399 13.56 -37.38 5.60
C HIS A 399 12.89 -36.67 4.39
N CYS A 400 13.28 -37.09 3.18
CA CYS A 400 12.74 -36.52 1.94
C CYS A 400 12.44 -37.65 0.93
N LYS A 401 11.15 -37.92 0.69
CA LYS A 401 10.68 -38.96 -0.26
C LYS A 401 10.78 -38.52 -1.73
N ARG A 402 11.02 -37.24 -2.00
CA ARG A 402 11.14 -36.75 -3.36
C ARG A 402 12.57 -36.81 -3.85
N LYS A 403 12.73 -37.14 -5.12
CA LYS A 403 14.01 -37.12 -5.79
C LYS A 403 14.55 -35.69 -5.84
N VAL A 404 15.70 -35.45 -5.24
CA VAL A 404 16.41 -34.17 -5.21
C VAL A 404 17.90 -34.43 -5.47
N ASP A 405 18.67 -33.41 -5.78
CA ASP A 405 20.09 -33.51 -6.08
C ASP A 405 20.94 -32.75 -5.06
N THR A 406 22.22 -33.15 -4.93
CA THR A 406 23.17 -32.36 -4.15
C THR A 406 23.35 -30.98 -4.73
N GLY A 407 23.56 -29.99 -3.86
CA GLY A 407 23.63 -28.58 -4.25
C GLY A 407 22.30 -27.84 -4.22
N CYS A 408 21.13 -28.54 -4.12
CA CYS A 408 19.84 -27.87 -3.88
C CYS A 408 19.92 -26.99 -2.66
N GLU A 409 19.34 -25.80 -2.76
CA GLU A 409 19.24 -24.87 -1.65
C GLU A 409 18.11 -25.24 -0.70
N VAL A 410 18.30 -24.95 0.59
CA VAL A 410 17.33 -25.23 1.64
C VAL A 410 16.89 -23.94 2.32
N TYR A 411 15.58 -23.76 2.41
CA TYR A 411 14.95 -22.57 2.98
C TYR A 411 14.07 -22.92 4.16
N LEU A 412 14.16 -22.15 5.23
CA LEU A 412 13.22 -22.17 6.34
C LEU A 412 11.99 -21.36 5.92
N ILE A 413 10.84 -22.02 5.80
CA ILE A 413 9.57 -21.37 5.38
C ILE A 413 8.55 -21.25 6.51
N ARG A 414 8.77 -21.94 7.63
CA ARG A 414 7.93 -21.86 8.82
C ARG A 414 8.76 -22.20 10.05
N SER A 415 8.82 -21.27 11.00
CA SER A 415 9.59 -21.45 12.25
C SER A 415 8.71 -22.00 13.36
N ALA A 416 9.07 -23.15 13.89
CA ALA A 416 8.39 -23.76 15.04
C ALA A 416 8.48 -22.86 16.27
N GLY A 417 9.65 -22.30 16.55
CA GLY A 417 9.85 -21.42 17.70
C GLY A 417 8.98 -20.16 17.68
N VAL A 418 8.74 -19.56 16.49
CA VAL A 418 7.82 -18.42 16.35
C VAL A 418 6.38 -18.85 16.62
N LEU A 419 5.97 -20.01 16.10
CA LEU A 419 4.62 -20.55 16.31
C LEU A 419 4.34 -20.86 17.78
N ASP A 420 5.27 -21.51 18.47
CA ASP A 420 5.13 -21.89 19.88
C ASP A 420 5.08 -20.65 20.78
N GLN A 421 5.93 -19.65 20.53
CA GLN A 421 5.89 -18.37 21.25
C GLN A 421 4.55 -17.63 21.04
N ALA A 422 4.09 -17.55 19.80
CA ALA A 422 2.81 -16.92 19.49
C ALA A 422 1.64 -17.65 20.16
N ALA A 423 1.63 -18.99 20.11
CA ALA A 423 0.58 -19.81 20.74
C ALA A 423 0.54 -19.62 22.27
N ALA A 424 1.69 -19.65 22.93
CA ALA A 424 1.77 -19.47 24.39
C ALA A 424 1.31 -18.06 24.82
N VAL A 425 1.63 -17.04 24.03
CA VAL A 425 1.19 -15.66 24.29
C VAL A 425 -0.31 -15.53 24.06
N LEU A 426 -0.84 -16.10 22.98
CA LEU A 426 -2.27 -16.04 22.65
C LEU A 426 -3.13 -16.73 23.72
N GLU A 427 -2.72 -17.87 24.25
CA GLU A 427 -3.45 -18.56 25.33
C GLU A 427 -3.65 -17.62 26.53
N ARG A 428 -2.60 -16.91 26.97
CA ARG A 428 -2.68 -15.95 28.05
C ARG A 428 -3.57 -14.75 27.72
N MET A 429 -3.40 -14.18 26.53
CA MET A 429 -4.13 -12.98 26.11
C MET A 429 -5.62 -13.25 25.89
N ARG A 430 -5.98 -14.46 25.41
CA ARG A 430 -7.39 -14.88 25.30
C ARG A 430 -8.04 -15.01 26.68
N ALA A 431 -7.34 -15.59 27.66
CA ALA A 431 -7.85 -15.66 29.03
C ALA A 431 -8.08 -14.25 29.64
N GLU A 432 -7.23 -13.29 29.32
CA GLU A 432 -7.42 -11.87 29.71
C GLU A 432 -8.63 -11.27 29.00
N ALA A 433 -8.79 -11.47 27.68
CA ALA A 433 -9.94 -11.00 26.90
C ALA A 433 -11.27 -11.60 27.36
N ASP A 434 -11.26 -12.85 27.84
CA ASP A 434 -12.46 -13.51 28.40
C ASP A 434 -12.82 -12.98 29.79
N ALA A 435 -11.84 -12.45 30.52
CA ALA A 435 -12.04 -11.92 31.87
C ALA A 435 -12.42 -10.42 31.90
N ILE A 436 -12.11 -9.67 30.82
CA ILE A 436 -12.35 -8.22 30.77
C ILE A 436 -13.79 -7.94 30.33
N ALA A 437 -14.43 -6.97 31.02
CA ALA A 437 -15.74 -6.48 30.59
C ALA A 437 -15.56 -5.31 29.61
N PRO A 438 -16.09 -5.38 28.38
CA PRO A 438 -16.08 -4.25 27.47
C PRO A 438 -16.83 -3.05 28.06
N VAL A 439 -16.33 -1.85 27.80
CA VAL A 439 -16.98 -0.61 28.18
C VAL A 439 -17.45 0.08 26.91
N ALA A 440 -18.76 0.08 26.67
CA ALA A 440 -19.34 0.85 25.58
C ALA A 440 -19.17 2.36 25.85
N ARG A 441 -18.77 3.10 24.82
CA ARG A 441 -18.70 4.56 24.85
C ARG A 441 -19.99 5.17 24.35
N ALA A 442 -20.46 6.25 24.94
CA ALA A 442 -21.55 7.03 24.35
C ALA A 442 -20.98 7.91 23.25
N VAL A 443 -21.47 7.73 22.02
CA VAL A 443 -21.13 8.54 20.86
C VAL A 443 -22.33 9.38 20.50
N GLU A 444 -22.15 10.71 20.45
CA GLU A 444 -23.19 11.60 19.94
C GLU A 444 -23.22 11.52 18.42
N VAL A 445 -24.38 11.16 17.86
CA VAL A 445 -24.59 11.15 16.42
C VAL A 445 -25.67 12.17 16.08
N LEU A 446 -25.27 13.22 15.38
CA LEU A 446 -26.19 14.23 14.90
C LEU A 446 -26.96 13.72 13.66
N PRO A 447 -28.21 14.16 13.44
CA PRO A 447 -28.94 13.82 12.22
C PRO A 447 -28.13 14.23 10.99
N PHE A 448 -27.82 13.27 10.13
CA PHE A 448 -27.16 13.50 8.86
C PHE A 448 -28.20 13.33 7.75
N GLU A 449 -28.73 14.45 7.24
CA GLU A 449 -29.74 14.48 6.16
C GLU A 449 -29.08 14.46 4.76
N GLY A 450 -27.98 13.72 4.56
CA GLY A 450 -27.22 13.73 3.33
C GLY A 450 -26.57 15.11 3.07
N VAL A 451 -25.54 15.17 2.22
CA VAL A 451 -25.03 16.46 1.74
C VAL A 451 -26.02 16.96 0.69
N ALA A 452 -26.90 17.90 1.07
CA ALA A 452 -27.66 18.64 0.09
C ALA A 452 -26.62 19.30 -0.83
N VAL A 453 -26.70 19.02 -2.12
CA VAL A 453 -25.99 19.79 -3.14
C VAL A 453 -26.67 21.17 -3.14
N ASP A 454 -26.24 22.05 -2.23
CA ASP A 454 -26.67 23.43 -2.27
C ASP A 454 -26.20 23.98 -3.61
N GLY A 455 -27.15 24.29 -4.50
CA GLY A 455 -26.92 24.99 -5.74
C GLY A 455 -26.39 26.43 -5.56
N GLY A 456 -25.74 26.71 -4.44
CA GLY A 456 -25.27 27.99 -3.97
C GLY A 456 -23.80 28.29 -4.23
N ALA A 457 -23.28 27.88 -5.34
CA ALA A 457 -22.32 28.62 -6.14
C ALA A 457 -22.66 28.29 -7.59
N SER A 458 -23.56 29.08 -8.17
CA SER A 458 -23.62 29.27 -9.60
C SER A 458 -22.24 29.81 -10.02
N THR A 459 -21.23 28.94 -10.10
CA THR A 459 -20.26 29.14 -11.14
C THR A 459 -21.08 28.93 -12.39
N GLU A 460 -21.55 30.04 -13.01
CA GLU A 460 -21.93 30.03 -14.42
C GLU A 460 -20.91 29.13 -15.07
N LEU A 461 -21.32 27.93 -15.50
CA LEU A 461 -20.56 27.11 -16.42
C LEU A 461 -20.35 28.04 -17.61
N VAL A 462 -19.24 28.80 -17.58
CA VAL A 462 -18.82 29.55 -18.74
C VAL A 462 -18.75 28.49 -19.81
N GLU A 463 -19.69 28.52 -20.77
CA GLU A 463 -19.61 27.79 -22.03
C GLU A 463 -18.38 28.30 -22.78
N CYS A 464 -17.21 28.05 -22.20
CA CYS A 464 -15.96 28.12 -22.94
C CYS A 464 -16.02 27.00 -23.95
N ALA A 465 -15.88 27.32 -25.21
CA ALA A 465 -15.76 26.32 -26.28
C ALA A 465 -14.85 25.21 -25.80
N VAL A 466 -15.39 23.98 -25.72
CA VAL A 466 -14.62 22.82 -25.20
C VAL A 466 -13.40 22.68 -26.09
N PRO A 467 -12.17 22.80 -25.55
CA PRO A 467 -10.99 22.60 -26.36
C PRO A 467 -11.08 21.23 -27.03
N THR A 468 -10.87 21.17 -28.32
CA THR A 468 -11.06 19.96 -29.12
C THR A 468 -9.91 18.97 -28.98
N ARG A 469 -8.80 19.38 -28.28
CA ARG A 469 -7.59 18.60 -28.15
C ARG A 469 -7.29 18.28 -26.69
N MET A 470 -7.44 17.01 -26.31
CA MET A 470 -7.00 16.49 -25.01
C MET A 470 -5.55 16.00 -25.13
N VAL A 471 -4.69 16.37 -24.18
CA VAL A 471 -3.26 16.03 -24.16
C VAL A 471 -2.86 15.57 -22.77
N PHE A 472 -2.22 14.43 -22.67
CA PHE A 472 -1.74 13.90 -21.39
C PHE A 472 -0.33 14.40 -21.08
N ALA A 473 -0.13 14.86 -19.85
CA ALA A 473 1.13 15.47 -19.42
C ALA A 473 2.32 14.51 -19.54
N TRP A 474 2.15 13.20 -19.29
CA TRP A 474 3.20 12.22 -19.44
C TRP A 474 3.71 12.08 -20.90
N GLN A 475 2.83 12.30 -21.90
CA GLN A 475 3.21 12.29 -23.30
C GLN A 475 4.01 13.53 -23.69
N LEU A 476 3.70 14.68 -23.08
CA LEU A 476 4.40 15.94 -23.33
C LEU A 476 5.86 15.90 -22.88
N MET A 477 6.23 15.02 -21.96
CA MET A 477 7.65 14.86 -21.57
C MET A 477 8.56 14.48 -22.74
N ASP A 478 8.03 13.76 -23.69
CA ASP A 478 8.74 13.36 -24.91
C ASP A 478 8.43 14.26 -26.10
N ALA A 479 7.19 14.67 -26.27
CA ALA A 479 6.74 15.47 -27.40
C ALA A 479 7.16 16.95 -27.29
N ASP A 480 7.26 17.47 -26.05
CA ASP A 480 7.59 18.86 -25.77
C ASP A 480 8.59 19.00 -24.60
N PRO A 481 9.81 18.44 -24.73
CA PRO A 481 10.79 18.43 -23.64
C PRO A 481 11.29 19.83 -23.25
N ARG A 482 11.10 20.84 -24.11
CA ARG A 482 11.50 22.23 -23.88
C ARG A 482 10.36 23.13 -23.42
N GLY A 483 9.11 22.63 -23.50
CA GLY A 483 7.94 23.45 -23.15
C GLY A 483 7.63 24.54 -24.18
N GLU A 484 7.82 24.28 -25.46
CA GLU A 484 7.66 25.25 -26.55
C GLU A 484 6.30 25.13 -27.28
N LEU A 485 5.58 24.00 -27.09
CA LEU A 485 4.27 23.81 -27.72
C LEU A 485 3.23 24.80 -27.16
N ASP A 486 2.43 25.37 -28.04
CA ASP A 486 1.24 26.10 -27.66
C ASP A 486 0.16 25.12 -27.17
N LEU A 487 -0.25 25.29 -25.92
CA LEU A 487 -1.28 24.50 -25.25
C LEU A 487 -2.52 25.32 -24.92
N SER A 488 -2.60 26.56 -25.38
CA SER A 488 -3.69 27.48 -25.05
C SER A 488 -5.07 26.99 -25.54
N ASP A 489 -5.10 26.13 -26.56
CA ASP A 489 -6.31 25.50 -27.12
C ASP A 489 -6.50 24.04 -26.61
N ALA A 490 -5.68 23.58 -25.70
CA ALA A 490 -5.69 22.20 -25.22
C ALA A 490 -6.28 22.07 -23.82
N VAL A 491 -6.92 20.91 -23.58
CA VAL A 491 -7.15 20.37 -22.23
C VAL A 491 -5.95 19.53 -21.86
N VAL A 492 -5.17 19.94 -20.87
CA VAL A 492 -4.03 19.18 -20.40
C VAL A 492 -4.46 18.34 -19.19
N VAL A 493 -4.44 17.01 -19.38
CA VAL A 493 -4.66 16.03 -18.31
C VAL A 493 -3.32 15.79 -17.62
N LEU A 494 -3.23 16.18 -16.36
CA LEU A 494 -2.01 16.03 -15.56
C LEU A 494 -1.77 14.56 -15.15
N ASP A 495 -0.56 14.30 -14.70
CA ASP A 495 -0.18 12.94 -14.26
C ASP A 495 -0.89 12.57 -12.93
N GLU A 496 -1.11 11.30 -12.67
CA GLU A 496 -1.73 10.75 -11.45
C GLU A 496 -0.91 11.06 -10.20
N VAL A 497 0.37 11.27 -10.38
CA VAL A 497 1.36 11.50 -9.34
C VAL A 497 1.92 12.90 -9.48
N CYS A 498 1.91 13.63 -8.37
CA CYS A 498 2.55 14.93 -8.24
C CYS A 498 3.40 14.90 -6.97
N ARG A 499 4.68 14.60 -7.11
CA ARG A 499 5.67 14.67 -6.05
C ARG A 499 6.15 16.11 -5.88
N THR A 500 6.82 16.39 -4.79
CA THR A 500 7.47 17.70 -4.56
C THR A 500 8.33 18.15 -5.74
N GLY A 501 9.12 17.25 -6.30
CA GLY A 501 9.97 17.53 -7.47
C GLY A 501 9.23 17.79 -8.80
N ASP A 502 7.94 17.46 -8.88
CA ASP A 502 7.11 17.68 -10.07
C ASP A 502 6.43 19.06 -10.09
N ALA A 503 6.50 19.83 -8.99
CA ALA A 503 5.71 21.05 -8.80
C ALA A 503 5.97 22.12 -9.87
N ASP A 504 7.24 22.40 -10.20
CA ASP A 504 7.61 23.43 -11.18
C ASP A 504 7.11 23.10 -12.59
N ARG A 505 7.26 21.83 -12.99
CA ARG A 505 6.73 21.35 -14.27
C ARG A 505 5.20 21.45 -14.31
N THR A 506 4.54 21.06 -13.23
CA THR A 506 3.09 21.15 -13.09
C THR A 506 2.63 22.59 -13.21
N ARG A 507 3.28 23.55 -12.52
CA ARG A 507 3.00 25.00 -12.64
C ARG A 507 3.16 25.50 -14.08
N SER A 508 4.25 25.12 -14.74
CA SER A 508 4.50 25.51 -16.14
C SER A 508 3.40 25.00 -17.10
N LEU A 509 2.97 23.75 -16.94
CA LEU A 509 1.89 23.18 -17.75
C LEU A 509 0.57 23.90 -17.48
N MET A 510 0.23 24.19 -16.22
CA MET A 510 -0.99 24.87 -15.82
C MET A 510 -1.08 26.31 -16.39
N GLN A 511 0.04 27.02 -16.45
CA GLN A 511 0.10 28.38 -16.99
C GLN A 511 -0.03 28.46 -18.51
N ARG A 512 0.29 27.37 -19.22
CA ARG A 512 0.30 27.29 -20.70
C ARG A 512 -0.97 26.69 -21.28
N ALA A 513 -1.69 25.89 -20.50
CA ALA A 513 -2.85 25.14 -20.96
C ALA A 513 -4.11 26.02 -21.01
N GLY A 514 -4.97 25.79 -22.02
CA GLY A 514 -6.28 26.41 -22.08
C GLY A 514 -7.22 25.92 -20.97
N ARG A 515 -7.08 24.65 -20.58
CA ARG A 515 -7.81 24.03 -19.49
C ARG A 515 -6.97 22.91 -18.85
N ILE A 516 -7.15 22.69 -17.56
CA ILE A 516 -6.40 21.73 -16.76
C ILE A 516 -7.34 20.65 -16.21
N VAL A 517 -6.91 19.40 -16.22
CA VAL A 517 -7.52 18.32 -15.43
C VAL A 517 -6.53 17.84 -14.38
N CYS A 518 -6.82 18.13 -13.12
CA CYS A 518 -6.04 17.66 -11.98
C CYS A 518 -6.38 16.19 -11.66
N ARG A 519 -5.37 15.39 -11.44
CA ARG A 519 -5.50 13.96 -11.07
C ARG A 519 -4.90 13.65 -9.69
N ASN A 520 -4.53 14.70 -8.93
CA ASN A 520 -3.92 14.58 -7.61
C ASN A 520 -4.27 15.82 -6.78
N LEU A 521 -4.47 15.67 -5.46
CA LEU A 521 -4.82 16.78 -4.57
C LEU A 521 -3.74 17.88 -4.50
N GLY A 522 -2.46 17.51 -4.63
CA GLY A 522 -1.37 18.49 -4.71
C GLY A 522 -1.48 19.40 -5.93
N GLN A 523 -1.98 18.89 -7.06
CA GLN A 523 -2.23 19.68 -8.26
C GLN A 523 -3.40 20.64 -8.06
N VAL A 524 -4.43 20.26 -7.33
CA VAL A 524 -5.55 21.14 -6.96
C VAL A 524 -5.03 22.35 -6.17
N VAL A 525 -4.11 22.14 -5.24
CA VAL A 525 -3.48 23.24 -4.48
C VAL A 525 -2.73 24.17 -5.42
N ILE A 526 -1.89 23.64 -6.32
CA ILE A 526 -1.13 24.45 -7.27
C ILE A 526 -2.08 25.25 -8.19
N ALA A 527 -3.17 24.64 -8.67
CA ALA A 527 -4.15 25.33 -9.51
C ALA A 527 -4.84 26.49 -8.76
N ARG A 528 -5.22 26.28 -7.49
CA ARG A 528 -5.79 27.33 -6.62
C ARG A 528 -4.79 28.47 -6.37
N GLU A 529 -3.53 28.15 -6.08
CA GLU A 529 -2.45 29.15 -5.89
C GLU A 529 -2.23 30.02 -7.15
N LEU A 530 -2.31 29.42 -8.34
CA LEU A 530 -2.16 30.12 -9.61
C LEU A 530 -3.43 30.86 -10.06
N GLY A 531 -4.57 30.60 -9.42
CA GLY A 531 -5.86 31.14 -9.82
C GLY A 531 -6.35 30.66 -11.19
N VAL A 532 -5.90 29.44 -11.62
CA VAL A 532 -6.32 28.88 -12.91
C VAL A 532 -7.55 27.99 -12.74
N THR A 533 -8.42 27.99 -13.75
CA THR A 533 -9.59 27.12 -13.80
C THR A 533 -9.14 25.67 -14.01
N PHE A 534 -9.68 24.75 -13.23
CA PHE A 534 -9.32 23.34 -13.31
C PHE A 534 -10.53 22.42 -13.20
N ASP A 535 -10.39 21.26 -13.76
CA ASP A 535 -11.26 20.11 -13.61
C ASP A 535 -10.54 19.03 -12.76
N VAL A 536 -11.26 18.01 -12.35
CA VAL A 536 -10.71 16.90 -11.56
C VAL A 536 -11.07 15.57 -12.18
N ALA A 537 -10.14 14.61 -12.15
CA ALA A 537 -10.32 13.23 -12.63
C ALA A 537 -9.67 12.21 -11.70
N ALA A 538 -10.01 10.93 -11.86
CA ALA A 538 -9.33 9.83 -11.17
C ALA A 538 -7.80 9.92 -11.35
N PRO A 539 -7.03 9.59 -10.31
CA PRO A 539 -7.40 8.93 -9.04
C PRO A 539 -7.90 9.84 -7.91
N VAL A 540 -8.20 11.10 -8.14
CA VAL A 540 -9.08 11.85 -7.22
C VAL A 540 -10.48 11.28 -7.40
N PHE A 541 -10.81 10.27 -6.63
CA PHE A 541 -11.95 9.41 -6.85
C PHE A 541 -13.26 10.09 -6.40
N CYS A 542 -14.26 10.14 -7.28
CA CYS A 542 -15.59 10.67 -6.98
C CYS A 542 -16.63 9.59 -7.27
N ALA A 543 -17.28 9.07 -6.24
CA ALA A 543 -18.33 8.05 -6.35
C ALA A 543 -19.64 8.45 -5.67
N ASN A 544 -19.70 9.64 -5.06
CA ASN A 544 -20.88 10.15 -4.36
C ASN A 544 -20.99 11.68 -4.46
N ARG A 545 -22.19 12.20 -4.21
CA ARG A 545 -22.49 13.64 -4.26
C ARG A 545 -21.80 14.43 -3.14
N ALA A 546 -21.47 13.81 -2.02
CA ALA A 546 -20.73 14.47 -0.95
C ALA A 546 -19.30 14.80 -1.40
N THR A 547 -18.60 13.86 -2.04
CA THR A 547 -17.29 14.11 -2.66
C THR A 547 -17.39 15.14 -3.79
N LEU A 548 -18.42 15.06 -4.65
CA LEU A 548 -18.65 16.05 -5.70
C LEU A 548 -18.81 17.46 -5.12
N THR A 549 -19.60 17.62 -4.06
CA THR A 549 -19.81 18.89 -3.36
C THR A 549 -18.51 19.44 -2.79
N TRP A 550 -17.71 18.59 -2.16
CA TRP A 550 -16.40 18.97 -1.65
C TRP A 550 -15.45 19.44 -2.77
N LEU A 551 -15.36 18.70 -3.88
CA LEU A 551 -14.53 19.07 -5.03
C LEU A 551 -14.96 20.40 -5.65
N ARG A 552 -16.26 20.65 -5.76
CA ARG A 552 -16.81 21.94 -6.20
C ARG A 552 -16.46 23.07 -5.24
N GLY A 553 -16.51 22.80 -3.93
CA GLY A 553 -16.07 23.74 -2.89
C GLY A 553 -14.59 24.13 -3.02
N LEU A 554 -13.74 23.21 -3.52
CA LEU A 554 -12.34 23.49 -3.85
C LEU A 554 -12.18 24.33 -5.14
N GLY A 555 -13.22 24.49 -5.94
CA GLY A 555 -13.21 25.24 -7.21
C GLY A 555 -13.12 24.37 -8.47
N ALA A 556 -13.34 23.06 -8.38
CA ALA A 556 -13.40 22.20 -9.56
C ALA A 556 -14.58 22.58 -10.47
N GLY A 557 -14.29 22.84 -11.76
CA GLY A 557 -15.31 23.20 -12.74
C GLY A 557 -16.06 21.97 -13.26
N ARG A 558 -15.34 20.89 -13.54
CA ARG A 558 -15.88 19.60 -13.97
C ARG A 558 -15.22 18.46 -13.20
N VAL A 559 -15.93 17.34 -13.07
CA VAL A 559 -15.44 16.12 -12.44
C VAL A 559 -15.61 14.96 -13.40
N TYR A 560 -14.51 14.30 -13.73
CA TYR A 560 -14.50 13.10 -14.57
C TYR A 560 -14.55 11.87 -13.69
N LEU A 561 -15.53 11.01 -13.95
CA LEU A 561 -15.72 9.76 -13.20
C LEU A 561 -14.63 8.73 -13.55
N PRO A 562 -14.23 7.88 -12.59
CA PRO A 562 -13.35 6.74 -12.86
C PRO A 562 -13.94 5.76 -13.88
N ALA A 563 -13.09 5.16 -14.71
CA ALA A 563 -13.54 4.21 -15.74
C ALA A 563 -14.21 2.97 -15.12
N GLU A 564 -13.74 2.51 -13.96
CA GLU A 564 -14.30 1.34 -13.28
C GLU A 564 -15.77 1.50 -12.88
N LEU A 565 -16.23 2.72 -12.58
CA LEU A 565 -17.61 2.98 -12.15
C LEU A 565 -18.61 2.83 -13.29
N LEU A 566 -18.23 3.22 -14.51
CA LEU A 566 -19.11 3.15 -15.67
C LEU A 566 -19.33 1.72 -16.18
N GLY A 567 -18.47 0.78 -15.80
CA GLY A 567 -18.58 -0.62 -16.19
C GLY A 567 -19.53 -1.40 -15.26
N ASN A 568 -19.16 -1.51 -13.99
CA ASN A 568 -19.81 -2.41 -13.05
C ASN A 568 -20.92 -1.75 -12.22
N ASP A 569 -20.82 -0.43 -11.99
CA ASP A 569 -21.66 0.30 -11.05
C ASP A 569 -22.48 1.42 -11.71
N ALA A 570 -22.66 1.37 -13.05
CA ALA A 570 -23.32 2.43 -13.84
C ALA A 570 -24.73 2.78 -13.33
N GLU A 571 -25.52 1.80 -12.88
CA GLU A 571 -26.86 2.04 -12.33
C GLU A 571 -26.79 2.78 -10.98
N ARG A 572 -25.81 2.43 -10.14
CA ARG A 572 -25.64 3.05 -8.81
C ARG A 572 -25.17 4.50 -8.87
N ILE A 573 -24.40 4.86 -9.90
CA ILE A 573 -23.90 6.23 -10.10
C ILE A 573 -24.75 7.05 -11.06
N ALA A 574 -25.89 6.54 -11.54
CA ALA A 574 -26.69 7.21 -12.55
C ALA A 574 -27.11 8.64 -12.15
N GLU A 575 -27.50 8.85 -10.90
CA GLU A 575 -27.86 10.17 -10.38
C GLU A 575 -26.63 11.10 -10.29
N LEU A 576 -25.50 10.59 -9.82
CA LEU A 576 -24.24 11.32 -9.78
C LEU A 576 -23.78 11.70 -11.19
N ALA A 577 -23.86 10.77 -12.15
CA ALA A 577 -23.49 11.00 -13.54
C ALA A 577 -24.40 12.01 -14.26
N ALA A 578 -25.63 12.20 -13.77
CA ALA A 578 -26.57 13.19 -14.28
C ALA A 578 -26.34 14.62 -13.73
N GLU A 579 -25.47 14.77 -12.73
CA GLU A 579 -25.18 16.07 -12.15
C GLU A 579 -24.46 16.99 -13.17
N PRO A 580 -24.82 18.29 -13.25
CA PRO A 580 -24.17 19.23 -14.15
C PRO A 580 -22.65 19.27 -13.97
N GLY A 581 -21.87 19.17 -15.06
CA GLY A 581 -20.40 19.19 -15.02
C GLY A 581 -19.75 17.87 -14.59
N VAL A 582 -20.50 16.81 -14.34
CA VAL A 582 -19.97 15.46 -14.21
C VAL A 582 -19.86 14.82 -15.60
N LEU A 583 -18.71 14.22 -15.88
CA LEU A 583 -18.35 13.68 -17.20
C LEU A 583 -17.87 12.22 -17.08
N GLY A 584 -17.90 11.49 -18.18
CA GLY A 584 -17.26 10.18 -18.30
C GLY A 584 -15.72 10.26 -18.15
N PRO A 585 -15.01 9.12 -18.14
CA PRO A 585 -13.56 9.08 -17.92
C PRO A 585 -12.78 9.91 -18.94
N VAL A 586 -11.66 10.50 -18.49
CA VAL A 586 -10.77 11.29 -19.37
C VAL A 586 -10.07 10.43 -20.43
N ASP A 587 -9.98 9.11 -20.20
CA ASP A 587 -9.29 8.11 -21.02
C ASP A 587 -10.25 7.05 -21.59
N ALA A 588 -11.52 7.43 -21.81
CA ALA A 588 -12.59 6.50 -22.23
C ALA A 588 -12.23 5.66 -23.47
N ASP A 589 -11.47 6.21 -24.43
CA ASP A 589 -11.07 5.51 -25.64
C ASP A 589 -10.00 4.43 -25.38
N ARG A 590 -9.22 4.59 -24.31
CA ARG A 590 -8.14 3.69 -23.92
C ARG A 590 -7.90 3.74 -22.42
N PRO A 591 -8.78 3.13 -21.60
CA PRO A 591 -8.67 3.20 -20.15
C PRO A 591 -7.32 2.71 -19.63
N GLU A 592 -6.74 3.46 -18.72
CA GLU A 592 -5.50 3.10 -18.03
C GLU A 592 -5.82 2.15 -16.88
N LEU A 593 -5.33 0.90 -16.98
CA LEU A 593 -5.54 -0.11 -15.95
C LEU A 593 -4.72 0.17 -14.70
N MET A 594 -3.47 0.62 -14.88
CA MET A 594 -2.52 0.83 -13.80
C MET A 594 -1.36 1.71 -14.26
N VAL A 595 -0.94 2.59 -13.37
CA VAL A 595 0.37 3.25 -13.43
C VAL A 595 1.21 2.83 -12.21
N CYS A 596 2.51 2.62 -12.41
CA CYS A 596 3.43 2.30 -11.33
C CYS A 596 4.79 2.97 -11.50
N GLU A 597 5.47 3.23 -10.38
CA GLU A 597 6.82 3.81 -10.37
C GLU A 597 7.86 2.87 -10.98
N HIS A 598 7.65 1.55 -10.88
CA HIS A 598 8.56 0.54 -11.42
C HIS A 598 8.53 0.50 -12.94
N CYS A 599 9.73 0.40 -13.55
CA CYS A 599 9.87 0.23 -15.00
C CYS A 599 9.83 -1.25 -15.39
N LEU A 600 8.76 -1.67 -16.07
CA LEU A 600 8.59 -3.08 -16.49
C LEU A 600 9.72 -3.58 -17.42
N LEU A 601 10.45 -2.68 -18.12
CA LEU A 601 11.58 -3.06 -18.95
C LEU A 601 12.79 -3.61 -18.19
N THR A 602 12.77 -3.56 -16.85
CA THR A 602 13.74 -4.29 -16.03
C THR A 602 13.66 -5.80 -16.23
N ALA A 603 12.51 -6.30 -16.68
CA ALA A 603 12.34 -7.70 -17.11
C ALA A 603 13.11 -8.06 -18.40
N GLU A 604 13.49 -7.06 -19.22
CA GLU A 604 14.33 -7.23 -20.42
C GLU A 604 15.85 -7.22 -20.12
N GLY A 605 16.24 -7.12 -18.85
CA GLY A 605 17.62 -7.06 -18.38
C GLY A 605 18.02 -5.73 -17.77
N VAL A 606 19.32 -5.58 -17.49
CA VAL A 606 19.88 -4.46 -16.74
C VAL A 606 19.63 -3.11 -17.44
N CYS A 607 19.18 -2.12 -16.67
CA CYS A 607 19.03 -0.74 -17.14
C CYS A 607 20.40 -0.06 -17.32
N ALA A 608 20.50 0.80 -18.33
CA ALA A 608 21.67 1.67 -18.48
C ALA A 608 21.69 2.71 -17.36
N THR A 609 22.85 2.87 -16.73
CA THR A 609 23.09 3.89 -15.69
C THR A 609 24.09 4.94 -16.20
N ASP A 610 24.08 6.11 -15.59
CA ASP A 610 25.11 7.12 -15.78
C ASP A 610 26.37 6.83 -14.93
N ALA A 611 27.34 7.75 -14.97
CA ALA A 611 28.59 7.63 -14.21
C ALA A 611 28.40 7.64 -12.68
N THR A 612 27.22 8.07 -12.19
CA THR A 612 26.85 8.08 -10.77
C THR A 612 26.05 6.85 -10.35
N GLY A 613 25.74 5.95 -11.29
CA GLY A 613 24.89 4.78 -11.06
C GLY A 613 23.39 5.04 -11.17
N GLN A 614 22.96 6.26 -11.52
CA GLN A 614 21.54 6.56 -11.70
C GLN A 614 21.00 6.04 -13.03
N VAL A 615 19.80 5.49 -13.02
CA VAL A 615 19.13 4.95 -14.22
C VAL A 615 18.71 6.07 -15.16
N ARG A 616 19.11 5.98 -16.44
CA ARG A 616 18.86 6.98 -17.50
C ARG A 616 17.57 6.67 -18.27
N CYS A 617 16.41 6.79 -17.62
CA CYS A 617 15.12 6.47 -18.24
C CYS A 617 14.82 7.34 -19.47
N ARG A 618 15.11 8.65 -19.43
CA ARG A 618 14.82 9.59 -20.50
C ARG A 618 15.51 9.21 -21.82
N ASP A 619 16.74 8.68 -21.74
CA ASP A 619 17.56 8.31 -22.89
C ASP A 619 17.39 6.84 -23.28
N CYS A 620 16.54 6.08 -22.59
CA CYS A 620 16.33 4.66 -22.82
C CYS A 620 15.61 4.42 -24.16
N LEU A 621 16.30 3.79 -25.11
CA LEU A 621 15.72 3.49 -26.42
C LEU A 621 14.63 2.40 -26.35
N ARG A 622 14.72 1.47 -25.38
CA ARG A 622 13.75 0.39 -25.20
C ARG A 622 12.34 0.91 -24.88
N ARG A 623 12.22 2.01 -24.11
CA ARG A 623 10.91 2.58 -23.75
C ARG A 623 10.11 3.15 -24.93
N ARG A 624 10.78 3.42 -26.07
CA ARG A 624 10.13 3.91 -27.29
C ARG A 624 9.61 2.79 -28.19
N GLN A 625 9.88 1.55 -27.82
CA GLN A 625 9.43 0.38 -28.57
C GLN A 625 8.06 -0.08 -28.05
N VAL A 626 7.24 -0.59 -28.95
CA VAL A 626 5.93 -1.15 -28.61
C VAL A 626 6.10 -2.41 -27.76
N ARG A 627 5.37 -2.50 -26.66
CA ARG A 627 5.35 -3.66 -25.77
C ARG A 627 3.91 -4.00 -25.38
N TYR A 628 3.70 -5.28 -25.16
CA TYR A 628 2.45 -5.81 -24.63
C TYR A 628 2.75 -6.76 -23.48
N LEU A 629 2.02 -6.57 -22.38
CA LEU A 629 1.93 -7.55 -21.32
C LEU A 629 0.88 -8.58 -21.73
N VAL A 630 1.24 -9.87 -21.72
CA VAL A 630 0.37 -10.95 -22.22
C VAL A 630 -0.09 -11.80 -21.03
N GLU A 631 -1.40 -11.90 -20.85
CA GLU A 631 -2.03 -12.79 -19.89
C GLU A 631 -2.03 -14.25 -20.38
N ARG A 632 -2.24 -15.21 -19.48
CA ARG A 632 -2.29 -16.64 -19.85
C ARG A 632 -3.38 -17.01 -20.85
N ASP A 633 -4.47 -16.23 -20.89
CA ASP A 633 -5.55 -16.41 -21.88
C ASP A 633 -5.24 -15.83 -23.25
N GLY A 634 -4.03 -15.26 -23.43
CA GLY A 634 -3.57 -14.64 -24.66
C GLY A 634 -3.97 -13.16 -24.80
N THR A 635 -4.67 -12.57 -23.83
CA THR A 635 -5.00 -11.13 -23.86
C THR A 635 -3.71 -10.31 -23.83
N ARG A 636 -3.60 -9.38 -24.78
CA ARG A 636 -2.45 -8.48 -24.93
C ARG A 636 -2.81 -7.10 -24.38
N LEU A 637 -2.17 -6.67 -23.32
CA LEU A 637 -2.36 -5.37 -22.69
C LEU A 637 -1.25 -4.42 -23.15
N PRO A 638 -1.57 -3.32 -23.84
CA PRO A 638 -0.57 -2.35 -24.26
C PRO A 638 0.19 -1.75 -23.08
N VAL A 639 1.51 -1.63 -23.22
CA VAL A 639 2.40 -1.04 -22.21
C VAL A 639 3.09 0.19 -22.78
N ALA A 640 3.09 1.28 -22.00
CA ALA A 640 3.91 2.45 -22.27
C ALA A 640 4.83 2.73 -21.08
N ILE A 641 6.05 3.18 -21.38
CA ILE A 641 6.99 3.66 -20.36
C ILE A 641 7.22 5.14 -20.61
N ASP A 642 6.89 5.98 -19.64
CA ASP A 642 7.06 7.43 -19.75
C ASP A 642 8.54 7.86 -19.63
N ALA A 643 8.81 9.15 -19.84
CA ALA A 643 10.15 9.70 -19.77
C ALA A 643 10.80 9.60 -18.39
N CYS A 644 10.00 9.44 -17.33
CA CYS A 644 10.47 9.17 -15.98
C CYS A 644 10.71 7.68 -15.73
N GLY A 645 10.33 6.78 -16.67
CA GLY A 645 10.45 5.33 -16.54
C GLY A 645 9.30 4.69 -15.75
N ARG A 646 8.18 5.37 -15.56
CA ARG A 646 6.96 4.80 -14.98
C ARG A 646 6.30 3.91 -16.00
N THR A 647 5.80 2.77 -15.56
CA THR A 647 5.02 1.85 -16.40
C THR A 647 3.55 2.23 -16.36
N ARG A 648 2.94 2.28 -17.55
CA ARG A 648 1.50 2.45 -17.77
C ARG A 648 0.97 1.25 -18.54
N ILE A 649 -0.08 0.64 -18.04
CA ILE A 649 -0.74 -0.52 -18.66
C ILE A 649 -2.16 -0.09 -19.01
N PHE A 650 -2.58 -0.37 -20.24
CA PHE A 650 -3.86 0.04 -20.78
C PHE A 650 -4.74 -1.16 -21.11
N LEU A 651 -6.04 -0.94 -21.11
CA LEU A 651 -7.00 -1.85 -21.66
C LEU A 651 -6.80 -1.90 -23.19
N SER A 652 -6.91 -3.09 -23.80
CA SER A 652 -6.75 -3.31 -25.24
C SER A 652 -8.04 -2.99 -26.00
#